data_7cc3de56cf4700455c591ef950f44d0a
#
_entry.id   7cc3de56cf4700455c591ef950f44d0a
#
_cell.length_a   1.000
_cell.length_b   1.000
_cell.length_c   1.000
_cell.angle_alpha   90.00
_cell.angle_beta   90.00
_cell.angle_gamma   90.00
#
_symmetry.space_group_name_H-M   'P 1'
#
loop_
_entity.id
_entity.type
_entity.pdbx_description
1 polymer ?
#
loop_
_entity_poly.entity_id
_entity_poly.type
_entity_poly.pdbx_seq_one_letter_code
_entity_poly.pdbx_strand_id
1 'polypeptide(L)'
;VLAGASSARAAVTDYLGKPIAAVRFVVEGRETADASLSDLVETRVGQLLSMRDVRESLVHLYSLGRFEDVRVDASVSGNGVTVQYDLSPVHPVSRAAFAFTSVAPGVDEDRLRRAVAERGGSSLRLGRAAELALAVKDAMRERGYLNASVTPTAQVSHSPHTTVLVFTIDPGPRTLLGTLNVTGTPEVPAPELLRQLGLATGAPYESEALNARIEKYLSGVRSRGYYEAKITPTVSLADNDRVANLTVAVDRGPHVRIVFAGDPLPENRRDEFVPVEREASVGEDLLEDSTNRIAEFLRAQGYRDAAAPHTRMDVNGELVITFNVTRGPAFRVARVDISGNTALPVTTFAPALRLREGMPYSAAGLDADVATIEDAYRRAGFVGAKADSGVEPQAAAPGGPIPLIVRIIVREGVQTLVGTITFTGNKAVDENAIRGLVTLKTGQPFVPAQLAADKDAVVLRYLNLGFETVAVEVKPVVTRDGTRADLQFEVREGPQVTVDHVIIVGNARTSLETIEAELRLHAGDPLGREAMFDSQRRLSALGLFRRVSVTEVGHGDERRRDLLVSVEEAAMTTVAYGGGIEGGRKVVQEVNGQAGERFEFAPRASIELSRRNLFGKNRSATLFASGSLPLRVSGEPTADTDTSIPQYRVGGTYKEPRLFDTKADAFLDVTFEQQIRSSFDFRRRAANAVLARRLSPKVTVTGSYQIQHTEVFNNTVPPDQQPAIDRAFPKVRLSSFLGSIAHDTRNDPSDAISGHLLSVDGQIAARAIGSEVGFVKSRFTAQMFRTIQKSRGIVFAGSVRLGLASGFPRVAEDENGKPVIIDDLDASSRFYAGGDTTIRGFALDAVGVRYDPPRTPNIDTLDSNGFALGGNAVLILNGELRVPVRGGLQIAEFVDSGQVFQRVSTFDLTQMRTAVGFGVRYRSPIGPIRVDLGFKVKPRPDENLTAWFVTFGQAF
;
A
#
# COMPACT_ATOMS: atom_id res chain seq x y z
N VAL A 1 -27.73 -53.23 54.27
CA VAL A 1 -28.54 -52.02 54.15
C VAL A 1 -27.61 -50.83 54.33
N LEU A 2 -27.07 -50.31 53.24
CA LEU A 2 -26.36 -49.01 53.18
C LEU A 2 -27.29 -48.07 52.43
N ALA A 3 -27.94 -47.19 53.14
CA ALA A 3 -28.69 -46.07 52.59
C ALA A 3 -27.68 -45.07 52.03
N GLY A 4 -27.56 -44.98 50.72
CA GLY A 4 -26.84 -43.88 50.02
C GLY A 4 -27.67 -42.60 50.21
N ALA A 5 -27.11 -41.64 50.95
CA ALA A 5 -27.59 -40.26 50.97
C ALA A 5 -27.34 -39.65 49.65
N SER A 6 -28.34 -39.50 48.80
CA SER A 6 -28.29 -38.59 47.65
C SER A 6 -28.22 -37.17 48.19
N SER A 7 -27.05 -36.52 48.06
CA SER A 7 -26.90 -35.07 48.28
C SER A 7 -27.87 -34.39 47.34
N ALA A 8 -28.94 -33.82 47.78
CA ALA A 8 -29.77 -32.91 47.02
C ALA A 8 -28.87 -31.75 46.56
N ARG A 9 -28.65 -31.63 45.28
CA ARG A 9 -28.03 -30.42 44.69
C ARG A 9 -28.96 -29.26 45.05
N ALA A 10 -28.43 -28.28 45.77
CA ALA A 10 -29.15 -27.05 46.07
C ALA A 10 -29.56 -26.38 44.75
N ALA A 11 -30.78 -25.91 44.68
CA ALA A 11 -31.29 -25.21 43.53
C ALA A 11 -30.59 -23.83 43.39
N VAL A 12 -30.39 -23.33 42.19
CA VAL A 12 -29.77 -22.00 41.93
C VAL A 12 -30.47 -20.91 42.73
N THR A 13 -31.79 -21.03 42.96
CA THR A 13 -32.60 -20.09 43.75
C THR A 13 -32.16 -20.00 45.21
N ASP A 14 -31.48 -21.01 45.74
CA ASP A 14 -31.07 -21.06 47.15
C ASP A 14 -29.86 -20.14 47.44
N TYR A 15 -29.17 -19.71 46.41
CA TYR A 15 -27.98 -18.87 46.48
C TYR A 15 -28.26 -17.40 46.12
N LEU A 16 -29.31 -17.12 45.34
CA LEU A 16 -29.66 -15.78 44.89
C LEU A 16 -30.04 -14.84 46.02
N GLY A 17 -29.60 -13.59 45.93
CA GLY A 17 -29.89 -12.56 46.96
C GLY A 17 -29.07 -12.69 48.24
N LYS A 18 -28.16 -13.68 48.34
CA LYS A 18 -27.17 -13.73 49.44
C LYS A 18 -25.94 -12.90 49.15
N PRO A 19 -25.26 -12.33 50.13
CA PRO A 19 -24.03 -11.58 49.94
C PRO A 19 -22.90 -12.50 49.46
N ILE A 20 -22.15 -12.05 48.46
CA ILE A 20 -20.98 -12.77 47.94
C ILE A 20 -19.85 -12.64 48.98
N ALA A 21 -19.40 -13.76 49.54
CA ALA A 21 -18.33 -13.82 50.53
C ALA A 21 -16.92 -13.91 49.84
N ALA A 22 -16.86 -14.60 48.70
CA ALA A 22 -15.62 -14.71 47.93
C ALA A 22 -15.95 -14.99 46.44
N VAL A 23 -15.07 -14.56 45.55
CA VAL A 23 -15.04 -14.92 44.14
C VAL A 23 -13.74 -15.64 43.87
N ARG A 24 -13.77 -16.81 43.25
CA ARG A 24 -12.60 -17.63 42.93
C ARG A 24 -12.57 -17.99 41.48
N PHE A 25 -11.36 -18.00 40.93
CA PHE A 25 -11.11 -18.44 39.55
C PHE A 25 -10.25 -19.70 39.56
N VAL A 26 -10.68 -20.71 38.87
CA VAL A 26 -10.00 -22.01 38.76
C VAL A 26 -9.71 -22.27 37.29
N VAL A 27 -8.45 -22.35 36.91
CA VAL A 27 -8.03 -22.66 35.55
C VAL A 27 -7.47 -24.07 35.54
N GLU A 28 -8.10 -24.99 34.80
CA GLU A 28 -7.70 -26.41 34.73
C GLU A 28 -7.50 -27.03 36.12
N GLY A 29 -8.39 -26.77 37.05
CA GLY A 29 -8.38 -27.29 38.41
C GLY A 29 -7.39 -26.62 39.36
N ARG A 30 -6.72 -25.52 38.95
CA ARG A 30 -5.80 -24.72 39.80
C ARG A 30 -6.38 -23.36 40.06
N GLU A 31 -6.43 -22.94 41.30
CA GLU A 31 -6.86 -21.61 41.69
C GLU A 31 -5.86 -20.56 41.19
N THR A 32 -6.36 -19.49 40.59
CA THR A 32 -5.55 -18.36 40.11
C THR A 32 -6.02 -17.04 40.69
N ALA A 33 -5.09 -16.14 40.98
CA ALA A 33 -5.36 -14.79 41.47
C ALA A 33 -5.09 -13.74 40.35
N ASP A 34 -5.43 -14.04 39.10
CA ASP A 34 -5.29 -13.12 37.96
C ASP A 34 -6.21 -11.91 38.16
N ALA A 35 -5.63 -10.74 38.41
CA ALA A 35 -6.36 -9.49 38.62
C ALA A 35 -7.23 -9.13 37.41
N SER A 36 -6.74 -9.45 36.20
CA SER A 36 -7.46 -9.15 34.94
C SER A 36 -8.80 -9.89 34.84
N LEU A 37 -8.93 -11.08 35.46
CA LEU A 37 -10.20 -11.82 35.54
C LEU A 37 -11.12 -11.21 36.57
N SER A 38 -10.56 -10.75 37.71
CA SER A 38 -11.35 -10.15 38.79
C SER A 38 -11.98 -8.82 38.36
N ASP A 39 -11.30 -8.07 37.50
CA ASP A 39 -11.79 -6.77 37.01
C ASP A 39 -12.92 -6.93 35.97
N LEU A 40 -13.00 -8.09 35.29
CA LEU A 40 -13.97 -8.36 34.23
C LEU A 40 -15.27 -8.98 34.75
N VAL A 41 -15.34 -9.46 36.00
CA VAL A 41 -16.56 -10.05 36.53
C VAL A 41 -17.38 -9.04 37.29
N GLU A 42 -18.68 -9.07 37.06
CA GLU A 42 -19.66 -8.23 37.75
C GLU A 42 -19.99 -8.74 39.15
N THR A 43 -19.66 -10.00 39.45
CA THR A 43 -19.87 -10.60 40.77
C THR A 43 -18.76 -10.16 41.74
N ARG A 44 -19.06 -9.20 42.62
CA ARG A 44 -18.06 -8.63 43.56
C ARG A 44 -18.35 -9.02 44.99
N VAL A 45 -17.28 -9.19 45.79
CA VAL A 45 -17.41 -9.47 47.23
C VAL A 45 -18.20 -8.38 47.93
N GLY A 46 -19.17 -8.77 48.74
CA GLY A 46 -20.06 -7.86 49.48
C GLY A 46 -21.33 -7.49 48.73
N GLN A 47 -21.45 -7.74 47.44
CA GLN A 47 -22.72 -7.56 46.68
C GLN A 47 -23.64 -8.76 46.85
N LEU A 48 -24.92 -8.57 46.57
CA LEU A 48 -25.91 -9.67 46.56
C LEU A 48 -25.78 -10.45 45.25
N LEU A 49 -25.70 -11.76 45.32
CA LEU A 49 -25.61 -12.62 44.13
C LEU A 49 -26.85 -12.50 43.26
N SER A 50 -26.63 -12.11 41.99
CA SER A 50 -27.64 -11.92 40.97
C SER A 50 -27.31 -12.78 39.74
N MET A 51 -28.31 -13.40 39.12
CA MET A 51 -28.12 -14.14 37.86
C MET A 51 -27.82 -13.23 36.69
N ARG A 52 -28.17 -11.96 36.78
CA ARG A 52 -27.78 -10.95 35.77
C ARG A 52 -26.26 -10.79 35.79
N ASP A 53 -25.68 -10.52 36.97
CA ASP A 53 -24.26 -10.26 37.10
C ASP A 53 -23.41 -11.50 36.75
N VAL A 54 -23.93 -12.72 37.08
CA VAL A 54 -23.30 -13.96 36.65
C VAL A 54 -23.30 -14.10 35.12
N ARG A 55 -24.42 -13.79 34.45
CA ARG A 55 -24.49 -13.85 32.98
C ARG A 55 -23.58 -12.84 32.30
N GLU A 56 -23.53 -11.61 32.79
CA GLU A 56 -22.65 -10.60 32.31
C GLU A 56 -21.17 -11.01 32.48
N SER A 57 -20.81 -11.51 33.67
CA SER A 57 -19.47 -12.06 33.91
C SER A 57 -19.11 -13.19 32.93
N LEU A 58 -20.07 -14.08 32.62
CA LEU A 58 -19.85 -15.12 31.60
C LEU A 58 -19.61 -14.54 30.21
N VAL A 59 -20.38 -13.54 29.81
CA VAL A 59 -20.21 -12.85 28.50
C VAL A 59 -18.82 -12.22 28.43
N HIS A 60 -18.39 -11.56 29.50
CA HIS A 60 -17.05 -10.93 29.52
C HIS A 60 -15.93 -11.98 29.44
N LEU A 61 -16.02 -13.07 30.22
CA LEU A 61 -15.00 -14.13 30.22
C LEU A 61 -14.94 -14.86 28.87
N TYR A 62 -16.09 -15.16 28.22
CA TYR A 62 -16.11 -15.72 26.88
C TYR A 62 -15.60 -14.73 25.82
N SER A 63 -15.89 -13.45 25.98
CA SER A 63 -15.44 -12.40 25.07
C SER A 63 -13.91 -12.26 25.03
N LEU A 64 -13.20 -12.68 26.09
CA LEU A 64 -11.73 -12.78 26.08
C LEU A 64 -11.20 -13.75 25.02
N GLY A 65 -12.00 -14.70 24.54
CA GLY A 65 -11.55 -15.73 23.62
C GLY A 65 -10.39 -16.62 24.15
N ARG A 66 -10.08 -16.52 25.45
CA ARG A 66 -9.05 -17.30 26.14
C ARG A 66 -9.58 -18.63 26.69
N PHE A 67 -10.88 -18.73 26.80
CA PHE A 67 -11.56 -19.90 27.39
C PHE A 67 -12.52 -20.51 26.37
N GLU A 68 -12.50 -21.84 26.25
CA GLU A 68 -13.44 -22.59 25.41
C GLU A 68 -14.69 -23.03 26.20
N ASP A 69 -14.58 -23.13 27.55
CA ASP A 69 -15.70 -23.37 28.46
C ASP A 69 -15.50 -22.58 29.75
N VAL A 70 -16.60 -22.03 30.26
CA VAL A 70 -16.66 -21.30 31.53
C VAL A 70 -17.87 -21.81 32.32
N ARG A 71 -17.62 -22.46 33.46
CA ARG A 71 -18.65 -22.91 34.37
C ARG A 71 -18.65 -22.08 35.62
N VAL A 72 -19.83 -21.86 36.17
CA VAL A 72 -19.98 -21.09 37.40
C VAL A 72 -20.66 -21.98 38.42
N ASP A 73 -20.00 -22.18 39.54
CA ASP A 73 -20.53 -22.89 40.69
C ASP A 73 -20.66 -21.95 41.90
N ALA A 74 -21.68 -22.19 42.71
CA ALA A 74 -21.91 -21.43 43.94
C ALA A 74 -21.96 -22.37 45.14
N SER A 75 -21.28 -22.00 46.21
CA SER A 75 -21.28 -22.75 47.45
C SER A 75 -21.57 -21.85 48.66
N VAL A 76 -22.26 -22.36 49.68
CA VAL A 76 -22.56 -21.59 50.89
C VAL A 76 -21.28 -21.45 51.72
N SER A 77 -20.99 -20.24 52.16
CA SER A 77 -19.85 -19.90 53.02
C SER A 77 -20.32 -18.96 54.17
N GLY A 78 -20.56 -19.53 55.32
CA GLY A 78 -21.14 -18.77 56.43
C GLY A 78 -22.52 -18.20 56.11
N ASN A 79 -22.71 -16.87 56.27
CA ASN A 79 -23.91 -16.16 55.88
C ASN A 79 -23.94 -15.71 54.40
N GLY A 80 -22.87 -16.03 53.61
CA GLY A 80 -22.75 -15.63 52.21
C GLY A 80 -22.55 -16.80 51.28
N VAL A 81 -22.17 -16.47 50.04
CA VAL A 81 -21.93 -17.42 48.95
C VAL A 81 -20.55 -17.20 48.36
N THR A 82 -19.79 -18.28 48.18
CA THR A 82 -18.59 -18.28 47.34
C THR A 82 -19.00 -18.61 45.93
N VAL A 83 -18.63 -17.74 44.96
CA VAL A 83 -18.82 -17.94 43.53
C VAL A 83 -17.50 -18.40 42.96
N GLN A 84 -17.48 -19.53 42.26
CA GLN A 84 -16.30 -20.11 41.62
C GLN A 84 -16.53 -20.14 40.11
N TYR A 85 -15.59 -19.58 39.37
CA TYR A 85 -15.53 -19.68 37.92
C TYR A 85 -14.48 -20.71 37.53
N ASP A 86 -14.94 -21.83 36.94
CA ASP A 86 -14.09 -22.91 36.41
C ASP A 86 -13.85 -22.62 34.91
N LEU A 87 -12.60 -22.31 34.58
CA LEU A 87 -12.18 -21.80 33.27
C LEU A 87 -11.38 -22.88 32.53
N SER A 88 -11.87 -23.31 31.38
CA SER A 88 -11.15 -24.20 30.47
C SER A 88 -10.46 -23.37 29.40
N PRO A 89 -9.12 -23.24 29.42
CA PRO A 89 -8.42 -22.37 28.49
C PRO A 89 -8.40 -22.90 27.05
N VAL A 90 -8.42 -22.00 26.07
CA VAL A 90 -8.16 -22.33 24.69
C VAL A 90 -6.65 -22.58 24.53
N HIS A 91 -6.27 -23.76 24.08
CA HIS A 91 -4.89 -24.07 23.76
C HIS A 91 -4.62 -23.69 22.30
N PRO A 92 -3.83 -22.61 22.03
CA PRO A 92 -3.57 -22.19 20.66
C PRO A 92 -2.82 -23.28 19.89
N VAL A 93 -3.31 -23.61 18.70
CA VAL A 93 -2.67 -24.58 17.81
C VAL A 93 -1.43 -23.94 17.20
N SER A 94 -0.25 -24.41 17.62
CA SER A 94 1.05 -23.90 17.15
C SER A 94 1.43 -24.47 15.78
N ARG A 95 0.98 -25.69 15.46
CA ARG A 95 1.33 -26.39 14.22
C ARG A 95 0.27 -27.45 13.88
N ALA A 96 -0.02 -27.58 12.58
CA ALA A 96 -0.67 -28.76 12.01
C ALA A 96 0.40 -29.77 11.60
N ALA A 97 0.23 -31.01 11.99
CA ALA A 97 1.06 -32.15 11.60
C ALA A 97 0.22 -33.22 10.91
N PHE A 98 0.80 -33.95 9.97
CA PHE A 98 0.09 -34.95 9.18
C PHE A 98 0.78 -36.32 9.38
N ALA A 99 0.02 -37.31 9.79
CA ALA A 99 0.48 -38.67 10.01
C ALA A 99 -0.30 -39.61 9.09
N PHE A 100 0.39 -40.20 8.14
CA PHE A 100 -0.22 -41.14 7.18
C PHE A 100 -0.11 -42.58 7.74
N THR A 101 -1.22 -43.34 7.66
CA THR A 101 -1.23 -44.77 8.02
C THR A 101 -0.60 -45.66 6.93
N SER A 102 -0.64 -45.17 5.68
CA SER A 102 -0.02 -45.79 4.53
C SER A 102 0.47 -44.76 3.52
N VAL A 103 1.33 -45.15 2.59
CA VAL A 103 1.89 -44.24 1.57
C VAL A 103 0.77 -43.72 0.65
N ALA A 104 0.74 -42.40 0.45
CA ALA A 104 -0.20 -41.69 -0.42
C ALA A 104 0.53 -40.97 -1.58
N PRO A 105 0.86 -41.70 -2.68
CA PRO A 105 1.54 -41.12 -3.82
C PRO A 105 0.81 -39.90 -4.44
N GLY A 106 1.53 -38.83 -4.69
CA GLY A 106 0.98 -37.61 -5.28
C GLY A 106 0.34 -36.64 -4.30
N VAL A 107 0.41 -36.91 -2.98
CA VAL A 107 -0.01 -35.98 -1.92
C VAL A 107 1.23 -35.34 -1.32
N ASP A 108 1.24 -34.02 -1.32
CA ASP A 108 2.29 -33.18 -0.71
C ASP A 108 1.77 -32.58 0.59
N GLU A 109 2.55 -32.70 1.68
CA GLU A 109 2.20 -32.10 2.97
C GLU A 109 2.00 -30.59 2.91
N ASP A 110 2.77 -29.90 2.05
CA ASP A 110 2.64 -28.45 1.90
C ASP A 110 1.28 -28.06 1.29
N ARG A 111 0.70 -28.91 0.48
CA ARG A 111 -0.67 -28.73 -0.02
C ARG A 111 -1.70 -28.89 1.11
N LEU A 112 -1.57 -29.94 1.89
CA LEU A 112 -2.46 -30.16 3.06
C LEU A 112 -2.34 -29.00 4.06
N ARG A 113 -1.14 -28.50 4.28
CA ARG A 113 -0.88 -27.34 5.14
C ARG A 113 -1.56 -26.08 4.61
N ARG A 114 -1.50 -25.88 3.27
CA ARG A 114 -2.23 -24.77 2.62
C ARG A 114 -3.75 -24.92 2.78
N ALA A 115 -4.31 -26.08 2.53
CA ALA A 115 -5.74 -26.33 2.68
C ALA A 115 -6.22 -26.05 4.11
N VAL A 116 -5.44 -26.47 5.12
CA VAL A 116 -5.71 -26.15 6.53
C VAL A 116 -5.64 -24.64 6.81
N ALA A 117 -4.64 -23.95 6.24
CA ALA A 117 -4.44 -22.52 6.43
C ALA A 117 -5.52 -21.69 5.73
N GLU A 118 -5.95 -22.07 4.54
CA GLU A 118 -7.02 -21.40 3.78
C GLU A 118 -8.37 -21.48 4.51
N ARG A 119 -8.67 -22.64 5.11
CA ARG A 119 -9.92 -22.86 5.86
C ARG A 119 -9.87 -22.31 7.28
N GLY A 120 -8.73 -22.46 7.96
CA GLY A 120 -8.53 -22.12 9.38
C GLY A 120 -7.97 -20.72 9.64
N GLY A 121 -7.41 -20.10 8.63
CA GLY A 121 -6.67 -18.85 8.78
C GLY A 121 -5.27 -19.06 9.40
N SER A 122 -4.64 -17.96 9.79
CA SER A 122 -3.29 -17.99 10.39
C SER A 122 -3.27 -18.42 11.86
N SER A 123 -4.42 -18.42 12.52
CA SER A 123 -4.59 -18.83 13.93
C SER A 123 -5.58 -19.96 14.03
N LEU A 124 -5.07 -21.18 14.01
CA LEU A 124 -5.86 -22.40 14.10
C LEU A 124 -6.44 -22.54 15.52
N ARG A 125 -7.74 -22.85 15.63
CA ARG A 125 -8.42 -23.10 16.89
C ARG A 125 -8.72 -24.59 17.03
N LEU A 126 -8.49 -25.15 18.22
CA LEU A 126 -8.76 -26.58 18.50
C LEU A 126 -10.24 -26.93 18.30
N GLY A 127 -11.16 -26.08 18.70
CA GLY A 127 -12.60 -26.28 18.51
C GLY A 127 -13.05 -26.41 17.04
N ARG A 128 -12.21 -26.01 16.08
CA ARG A 128 -12.43 -26.18 14.63
C ARG A 128 -11.72 -27.40 14.02
N ALA A 129 -11.13 -28.25 14.85
CA ALA A 129 -10.33 -29.39 14.37
C ALA A 129 -11.12 -30.30 13.41
N ALA A 130 -12.40 -30.56 13.68
CA ALA A 130 -13.25 -31.36 12.80
C ALA A 130 -13.48 -30.69 11.43
N GLU A 131 -13.67 -29.40 11.38
CA GLU A 131 -13.81 -28.61 10.14
C GLU A 131 -12.49 -28.59 9.34
N LEU A 132 -11.36 -28.47 10.04
CA LEU A 132 -10.03 -28.53 9.41
C LEU A 132 -9.73 -29.94 8.86
N ALA A 133 -10.19 -30.97 9.54
CA ALA A 133 -10.07 -32.36 9.04
C ALA A 133 -10.87 -32.56 7.75
N LEU A 134 -12.02 -31.88 7.58
CA LEU A 134 -12.74 -31.89 6.30
C LEU A 134 -11.92 -31.23 5.19
N ALA A 135 -11.24 -30.11 5.45
CA ALA A 135 -10.38 -29.48 4.47
C ALA A 135 -9.22 -30.40 4.01
N VAL A 136 -8.62 -31.13 4.96
CA VAL A 136 -7.61 -32.14 4.63
C VAL A 136 -8.20 -33.28 3.80
N LYS A 137 -9.40 -33.75 4.16
CA LYS A 137 -10.10 -34.80 3.41
C LYS A 137 -10.44 -34.34 1.99
N ASP A 138 -10.90 -33.11 1.82
CA ASP A 138 -11.20 -32.56 0.48
C ASP A 138 -9.91 -32.48 -0.38
N ALA A 139 -8.80 -32.02 0.20
CA ALA A 139 -7.50 -32.01 -0.49
C ALA A 139 -7.00 -33.42 -0.87
N MET A 140 -7.31 -34.43 -0.07
CA MET A 140 -7.03 -35.85 -0.42
C MET A 140 -7.91 -36.32 -1.57
N ARG A 141 -9.21 -35.97 -1.56
CA ARG A 141 -10.16 -36.31 -2.64
C ARG A 141 -9.76 -35.73 -3.97
N GLU A 142 -9.27 -34.49 -4.00
CA GLU A 142 -8.76 -33.84 -5.20
C GLU A 142 -7.62 -34.61 -5.86
N ARG A 143 -6.89 -35.44 -5.07
CA ARG A 143 -5.78 -36.29 -5.53
C ARG A 143 -6.20 -37.74 -5.80
N GLY A 144 -7.50 -37.98 -5.79
CA GLY A 144 -8.06 -39.31 -6.12
C GLY A 144 -8.17 -40.24 -4.93
N TYR A 145 -8.04 -39.78 -3.69
CA TYR A 145 -8.26 -40.57 -2.49
C TYR A 145 -9.69 -40.33 -1.97
N LEU A 146 -10.70 -40.82 -2.71
CA LEU A 146 -12.10 -40.48 -2.43
C LEU A 146 -12.58 -41.01 -1.07
N ASN A 147 -12.02 -42.13 -0.62
CA ASN A 147 -12.38 -42.81 0.64
C ASN A 147 -11.41 -42.47 1.77
N ALA A 148 -10.60 -41.43 1.61
CA ALA A 148 -9.70 -40.98 2.69
C ALA A 148 -10.46 -40.68 3.97
N SER A 149 -9.97 -41.18 5.11
CA SER A 149 -10.43 -40.78 6.41
C SER A 149 -9.38 -39.94 7.13
N VAL A 150 -9.83 -38.90 7.82
CA VAL A 150 -8.97 -37.95 8.52
C VAL A 150 -9.48 -37.77 9.94
N THR A 151 -8.68 -38.16 10.91
CA THR A 151 -9.00 -38.03 12.32
C THR A 151 -8.08 -37.02 12.97
N PRO A 152 -8.61 -35.88 13.45
CA PRO A 152 -7.81 -34.90 14.16
C PRO A 152 -7.58 -35.35 15.62
N THR A 153 -6.37 -35.23 16.11
CA THR A 153 -6.00 -35.44 17.52
C THR A 153 -5.17 -34.25 18.00
N ALA A 154 -5.41 -33.81 19.24
CA ALA A 154 -4.68 -32.73 19.84
C ALA A 154 -3.60 -33.25 20.80
N GLN A 155 -2.37 -32.80 20.58
CA GLN A 155 -1.28 -33.00 21.54
C GLN A 155 -1.07 -31.69 22.28
N VAL A 156 -1.65 -31.61 23.51
CA VAL A 156 -1.61 -30.41 24.33
C VAL A 156 -0.34 -30.42 25.18
N SER A 157 0.37 -29.28 25.20
CA SER A 157 1.47 -28.98 26.12
C SER A 157 1.03 -27.84 27.05
N HIS A 158 1.29 -28.00 28.33
CA HIS A 158 0.95 -26.99 29.35
C HIS A 158 2.13 -26.07 29.71
N SER A 159 3.32 -26.32 29.16
CA SER A 159 4.51 -25.47 29.37
C SER A 159 5.45 -25.54 28.16
N PRO A 160 5.37 -24.59 27.23
CA PRO A 160 4.38 -23.52 27.09
C PRO A 160 2.98 -24.05 26.72
N HIS A 161 1.92 -23.30 27.00
CA HIS A 161 0.56 -23.64 26.60
C HIS A 161 0.41 -23.60 25.07
N THR A 162 0.55 -24.76 24.44
CA THR A 162 0.46 -24.90 22.97
C THR A 162 -0.14 -26.24 22.63
N THR A 163 -0.77 -26.32 21.47
CA THR A 163 -1.29 -27.58 20.92
C THR A 163 -0.67 -27.85 19.57
N VAL A 164 -0.26 -29.07 19.31
CA VAL A 164 -0.01 -29.61 17.97
C VAL A 164 -1.26 -30.36 17.55
N LEU A 165 -1.89 -29.89 16.48
CA LEU A 165 -3.04 -30.58 15.89
C LEU A 165 -2.51 -31.62 14.89
N VAL A 166 -2.65 -32.89 15.21
CA VAL A 166 -2.19 -33.99 14.38
C VAL A 166 -3.38 -34.57 13.61
N PHE A 167 -3.33 -34.52 12.28
CA PHE A 167 -4.28 -35.18 11.41
C PHE A 167 -3.76 -36.56 11.05
N THR A 168 -4.36 -37.62 11.64
CA THR A 168 -4.10 -38.99 11.22
C THR A 168 -4.90 -39.29 9.98
N ILE A 169 -4.20 -39.57 8.88
CA ILE A 169 -4.78 -39.76 7.55
C ILE A 169 -4.64 -41.21 7.14
N ASP A 170 -5.78 -41.85 6.97
CA ASP A 170 -5.84 -43.12 6.23
C ASP A 170 -6.27 -42.79 4.78
N PRO A 171 -5.36 -42.85 3.81
CA PRO A 171 -5.67 -42.46 2.44
C PRO A 171 -6.66 -43.42 1.78
N GLY A 172 -6.73 -44.68 2.21
CA GLY A 172 -7.44 -45.69 1.50
C GLY A 172 -6.85 -45.98 0.10
N PRO A 173 -7.52 -46.75 -0.75
CA PRO A 173 -7.07 -46.98 -2.13
C PRO A 173 -7.27 -45.73 -2.99
N ARG A 174 -6.32 -45.48 -3.87
CA ARG A 174 -6.43 -44.38 -4.84
C ARG A 174 -7.38 -44.76 -5.95
N THR A 175 -8.33 -43.90 -6.28
CA THR A 175 -9.29 -44.07 -7.37
C THR A 175 -8.57 -43.89 -8.70
N LEU A 176 -8.70 -44.87 -9.59
CA LEU A 176 -8.13 -44.86 -10.94
C LEU A 176 -9.23 -44.68 -11.98
N LEU A 177 -8.88 -44.06 -13.09
CA LEU A 177 -9.77 -43.92 -14.26
C LEU A 177 -10.03 -45.31 -14.88
N GLY A 178 -11.29 -45.66 -14.98
CA GLY A 178 -11.76 -46.86 -15.65
C GLY A 178 -12.08 -46.62 -17.13
N THR A 179 -13.35 -46.84 -17.49
CA THR A 179 -13.83 -46.54 -18.83
C THR A 179 -13.90 -45.03 -19.07
N LEU A 180 -13.41 -44.62 -20.24
CA LEU A 180 -13.43 -43.23 -20.69
C LEU A 180 -14.34 -43.16 -21.92
N ASN A 181 -15.41 -42.38 -21.80
CA ASN A 181 -16.37 -42.18 -22.87
C ASN A 181 -16.48 -40.71 -23.23
N VAL A 182 -16.55 -40.39 -24.52
CA VAL A 182 -16.80 -39.05 -25.02
C VAL A 182 -18.11 -39.03 -25.76
N THR A 183 -18.99 -38.14 -25.42
CA THR A 183 -20.32 -37.96 -26.03
C THR A 183 -20.49 -36.53 -26.53
N GLY A 184 -21.47 -36.33 -27.40
CA GLY A 184 -21.77 -34.99 -27.94
C GLY A 184 -21.01 -34.65 -29.22
N THR A 185 -20.60 -33.41 -29.37
CA THR A 185 -20.01 -32.86 -30.61
C THR A 185 -18.59 -32.35 -30.41
N PRO A 186 -17.61 -33.23 -30.15
CA PRO A 186 -16.22 -32.76 -29.99
C PRO A 186 -15.65 -32.25 -31.31
N GLU A 187 -14.74 -31.28 -31.24
CA GLU A 187 -14.03 -30.70 -32.38
C GLU A 187 -13.01 -31.67 -32.97
N VAL A 188 -12.44 -32.53 -32.15
CA VAL A 188 -11.44 -33.52 -32.50
C VAL A 188 -11.96 -34.92 -32.17
N PRO A 189 -11.40 -36.00 -32.82
CA PRO A 189 -11.78 -37.35 -32.47
C PRO A 189 -11.63 -37.67 -30.97
N ALA A 190 -12.52 -38.51 -30.45
CA ALA A 190 -12.55 -38.83 -29.01
C ALA A 190 -11.19 -39.25 -28.41
N PRO A 191 -10.37 -40.12 -29.08
CA PRO A 191 -9.05 -40.47 -28.52
C PRO A 191 -8.10 -39.27 -28.40
N GLU A 192 -8.17 -38.34 -29.36
CA GLU A 192 -7.35 -37.14 -29.36
C GLU A 192 -7.79 -36.17 -28.28
N LEU A 193 -9.11 -35.98 -28.07
CA LEU A 193 -9.64 -35.17 -26.97
C LEU A 193 -9.16 -35.70 -25.61
N LEU A 194 -9.31 -37.01 -25.38
CA LEU A 194 -8.86 -37.65 -24.15
C LEU A 194 -7.36 -37.46 -23.92
N ARG A 195 -6.55 -37.53 -24.99
CA ARG A 195 -5.10 -37.27 -24.93
C ARG A 195 -4.82 -35.82 -24.55
N GLN A 196 -5.53 -34.85 -25.14
CA GLN A 196 -5.37 -33.41 -24.82
C GLN A 196 -5.81 -33.06 -23.38
N LEU A 197 -6.84 -33.74 -22.89
CA LEU A 197 -7.27 -33.63 -21.49
C LEU A 197 -6.37 -34.47 -20.55
N GLY A 198 -5.35 -35.19 -21.07
CA GLY A 198 -4.45 -36.00 -20.26
C GLY A 198 -5.15 -37.13 -19.54
N LEU A 199 -6.18 -37.74 -20.17
CA LEU A 199 -6.97 -38.83 -19.61
C LEU A 199 -6.53 -40.13 -20.21
N ALA A 200 -6.17 -41.12 -19.37
CA ALA A 200 -5.83 -42.48 -19.77
C ALA A 200 -6.42 -43.48 -18.76
N THR A 201 -6.92 -44.59 -19.22
CA THR A 201 -7.38 -45.68 -18.35
C THR A 201 -6.24 -46.15 -17.45
N GLY A 202 -6.52 -46.35 -16.17
CA GLY A 202 -5.54 -46.68 -15.12
C GLY A 202 -4.79 -45.48 -14.52
N ALA A 203 -4.93 -44.28 -15.08
CA ALA A 203 -4.38 -43.06 -14.45
C ALA A 203 -5.17 -42.66 -13.21
N PRO A 204 -4.58 -41.94 -12.28
CA PRO A 204 -5.29 -41.42 -11.09
C PRO A 204 -6.41 -40.44 -11.48
N TYR A 205 -7.56 -40.60 -10.84
CA TYR A 205 -8.66 -39.64 -10.97
C TYR A 205 -8.38 -38.39 -10.09
N GLU A 206 -8.00 -37.30 -10.70
CA GLU A 206 -7.73 -36.02 -10.03
C GLU A 206 -8.72 -34.96 -10.53
N SER A 207 -9.78 -34.69 -9.78
CA SER A 207 -10.90 -33.86 -10.22
C SER A 207 -10.50 -32.41 -10.51
N GLU A 208 -9.67 -31.78 -9.64
CA GLU A 208 -9.19 -30.42 -9.84
C GLU A 208 -8.30 -30.29 -11.09
N ALA A 209 -7.36 -31.21 -11.24
CA ALA A 209 -6.49 -31.25 -12.43
C ALA A 209 -7.27 -31.47 -13.72
N LEU A 210 -8.33 -32.31 -13.68
CA LEU A 210 -9.23 -32.49 -14.81
C LEU A 210 -9.96 -31.20 -15.17
N ASN A 211 -10.55 -30.53 -14.21
CA ASN A 211 -11.24 -29.25 -14.43
C ASN A 211 -10.30 -28.18 -15.01
N ALA A 212 -9.08 -28.06 -14.46
CA ALA A 212 -8.09 -27.12 -14.98
C ALA A 212 -7.69 -27.42 -16.45
N ARG A 213 -7.58 -28.72 -16.83
CA ARG A 213 -7.29 -29.11 -18.20
C ARG A 213 -8.49 -28.85 -19.12
N ILE A 214 -9.73 -29.09 -18.64
CA ILE A 214 -10.96 -28.78 -19.38
C ILE A 214 -11.01 -27.27 -19.68
N GLU A 215 -10.81 -26.41 -18.67
CA GLU A 215 -10.82 -24.94 -18.87
C GLU A 215 -9.73 -24.47 -19.84
N LYS A 216 -8.54 -25.03 -19.74
CA LYS A 216 -7.47 -24.77 -20.70
C LYS A 216 -7.83 -25.18 -22.13
N TYR A 217 -8.46 -26.34 -22.30
CA TYR A 217 -8.92 -26.80 -23.60
C TYR A 217 -10.03 -25.87 -24.12
N LEU A 218 -11.03 -25.57 -23.31
CA LEU A 218 -12.14 -24.66 -23.65
C LEU A 218 -11.66 -23.26 -24.04
N SER A 219 -10.68 -22.70 -23.35
CA SER A 219 -10.06 -21.44 -23.76
C SER A 219 -9.49 -21.50 -25.17
N GLY A 220 -8.81 -22.58 -25.54
CA GLY A 220 -8.34 -22.79 -26.90
C GLY A 220 -9.46 -23.03 -27.94
N VAL A 221 -10.58 -23.61 -27.56
CA VAL A 221 -11.75 -23.79 -28.42
C VAL A 221 -12.48 -22.47 -28.65
N ARG A 222 -12.63 -21.66 -27.57
CA ARG A 222 -13.26 -20.34 -27.64
C ARG A 222 -12.45 -19.37 -28.51
N SER A 223 -11.11 -19.38 -28.43
CA SER A 223 -10.27 -18.56 -29.31
C SER A 223 -10.37 -18.89 -30.79
N ARG A 224 -10.94 -20.05 -31.13
CA ARG A 224 -11.25 -20.48 -32.53
C ARG A 224 -12.69 -20.16 -32.93
N GLY A 225 -13.44 -19.40 -32.15
CA GLY A 225 -14.80 -18.97 -32.52
C GLY A 225 -15.96 -19.79 -31.94
N TYR A 226 -15.69 -20.82 -31.14
CA TYR A 226 -16.73 -21.59 -30.44
C TYR A 226 -16.96 -21.07 -29.04
N TYR A 227 -17.50 -19.88 -28.93
CA TYR A 227 -17.55 -19.13 -27.65
C TYR A 227 -18.40 -19.82 -26.58
N GLU A 228 -19.47 -20.55 -26.99
CA GLU A 228 -20.36 -21.26 -26.09
C GLU A 228 -19.93 -22.69 -25.80
N ALA A 229 -18.71 -23.08 -26.22
CA ALA A 229 -18.21 -24.42 -26.00
C ALA A 229 -18.21 -24.81 -24.52
N LYS A 230 -18.76 -25.97 -24.20
CA LYS A 230 -18.90 -26.49 -22.85
C LYS A 230 -18.47 -27.95 -22.78
N ILE A 231 -17.78 -28.32 -21.73
CA ILE A 231 -17.47 -29.73 -21.41
C ILE A 231 -18.00 -30.01 -20.02
N THR A 232 -18.82 -31.05 -19.92
CA THR A 232 -19.38 -31.50 -18.65
C THR A 232 -18.91 -32.90 -18.34
N PRO A 233 -17.96 -33.08 -17.41
CA PRO A 233 -17.53 -34.41 -16.99
C PRO A 233 -18.58 -35.01 -16.04
N THR A 234 -18.97 -36.25 -16.28
CA THR A 234 -19.80 -37.03 -15.39
C THR A 234 -19.03 -38.28 -14.94
N VAL A 235 -18.92 -38.43 -13.64
CA VAL A 235 -18.17 -39.53 -13.01
C VAL A 235 -19.13 -40.54 -12.41
N SER A 236 -18.94 -41.83 -12.75
CA SER A 236 -19.63 -42.97 -12.12
C SER A 236 -18.58 -43.80 -11.41
N LEU A 237 -18.72 -43.97 -10.13
CA LEU A 237 -17.80 -44.73 -9.27
C LEU A 237 -18.21 -46.20 -9.24
N ALA A 238 -17.22 -47.10 -9.29
CA ALA A 238 -17.39 -48.54 -9.24
C ALA A 238 -16.30 -49.19 -8.35
N ASP A 239 -16.47 -50.44 -7.96
CA ASP A 239 -15.53 -51.22 -7.15
C ASP A 239 -15.16 -50.51 -5.83
N ASN A 240 -16.18 -50.12 -5.04
CA ASN A 240 -16.00 -49.37 -3.82
C ASN A 240 -15.13 -48.12 -4.00
N ASP A 241 -15.46 -47.33 -5.03
CA ASP A 241 -14.80 -46.09 -5.40
C ASP A 241 -13.32 -46.23 -5.85
N ARG A 242 -12.88 -47.43 -6.16
CA ARG A 242 -11.53 -47.66 -6.71
C ARG A 242 -11.43 -47.31 -8.19
N VAL A 243 -12.54 -47.34 -8.88
CA VAL A 243 -12.62 -47.09 -10.32
C VAL A 243 -13.59 -45.96 -10.59
N ALA A 244 -13.12 -44.92 -11.28
CA ALA A 244 -13.93 -43.84 -11.78
C ALA A 244 -14.13 -43.96 -13.30
N ASN A 245 -15.34 -44.30 -13.69
CA ASN A 245 -15.74 -44.31 -15.09
C ASN A 245 -16.17 -42.87 -15.44
N LEU A 246 -15.51 -42.28 -16.43
CA LEU A 246 -15.70 -40.90 -16.81
C LEU A 246 -16.38 -40.78 -18.16
N THR A 247 -17.51 -40.08 -18.20
CA THR A 247 -18.15 -39.63 -19.42
C THR A 247 -17.94 -38.14 -19.60
N VAL A 248 -17.29 -37.75 -20.67
CA VAL A 248 -17.00 -36.36 -21.04
C VAL A 248 -18.02 -35.95 -22.10
N ALA A 249 -19.07 -35.23 -21.68
CA ALA A 249 -20.07 -34.68 -22.58
C ALA A 249 -19.57 -33.36 -23.14
N VAL A 250 -19.38 -33.29 -24.45
CA VAL A 250 -18.87 -32.12 -25.15
C VAL A 250 -20.00 -31.49 -25.96
N ASP A 251 -20.33 -30.27 -25.64
CA ASP A 251 -21.13 -29.42 -26.50
C ASP A 251 -20.20 -28.33 -27.05
N ARG A 252 -19.89 -28.44 -28.33
CA ARG A 252 -19.01 -27.46 -28.99
C ARG A 252 -19.74 -26.14 -29.23
N GLY A 253 -21.07 -26.18 -29.35
CA GLY A 253 -21.84 -25.03 -29.83
C GLY A 253 -21.57 -24.72 -31.30
N PRO A 254 -22.22 -23.70 -31.87
CA PRO A 254 -21.97 -23.24 -33.21
C PRO A 254 -20.63 -22.49 -33.29
N HIS A 255 -19.99 -22.56 -34.46
CA HIS A 255 -18.92 -21.61 -34.76
C HIS A 255 -19.54 -20.23 -34.98
N VAL A 256 -19.03 -19.24 -34.29
CA VAL A 256 -19.58 -17.88 -34.30
C VAL A 256 -18.62 -16.95 -35.00
N ARG A 257 -19.15 -16.20 -35.96
CA ARG A 257 -18.40 -15.14 -36.64
C ARG A 257 -19.04 -13.77 -36.39
N ILE A 258 -18.27 -12.89 -35.78
CA ILE A 258 -18.68 -11.49 -35.56
C ILE A 258 -18.29 -10.65 -36.78
N VAL A 259 -19.27 -9.98 -37.35
CA VAL A 259 -19.11 -9.11 -38.51
C VAL A 259 -19.55 -7.69 -38.15
N PHE A 260 -18.74 -6.73 -38.53
CA PHE A 260 -19.11 -5.31 -38.43
C PHE A 260 -19.31 -4.82 -39.86
N ALA A 261 -20.58 -4.50 -40.18
CA ALA A 261 -21.01 -3.98 -41.48
C ALA A 261 -21.28 -2.48 -41.36
N GLY A 262 -21.19 -1.77 -42.50
CA GLY A 262 -21.42 -0.33 -42.54
C GLY A 262 -20.19 0.50 -42.21
N ASP A 263 -20.35 1.48 -41.33
CA ASP A 263 -19.24 2.40 -40.99
C ASP A 263 -18.12 1.72 -40.19
N PRO A 264 -16.84 2.05 -40.47
CA PRO A 264 -15.71 1.37 -39.87
C PRO A 264 -15.56 1.69 -38.37
N LEU A 265 -15.25 0.65 -37.57
CA LEU A 265 -14.86 0.77 -36.14
C LEU A 265 -13.36 0.52 -36.00
N PRO A 266 -12.71 1.10 -34.94
CA PRO A 266 -11.30 0.83 -34.62
C PRO A 266 -11.07 -0.66 -34.37
N GLU A 267 -10.18 -1.28 -35.12
CA GLU A 267 -9.93 -2.75 -35.05
C GLU A 267 -9.43 -3.18 -33.67
N ASN A 268 -8.56 -2.38 -33.06
CA ASN A 268 -8.00 -2.64 -31.74
C ASN A 268 -8.98 -2.52 -30.57
N ARG A 269 -10.24 -2.15 -30.82
CA ARG A 269 -11.29 -2.03 -29.81
C ARG A 269 -12.48 -2.94 -30.05
N ARG A 270 -12.46 -3.74 -31.12
CA ARG A 270 -13.59 -4.63 -31.47
C ARG A 270 -13.91 -5.62 -30.34
N ASP A 271 -12.89 -6.20 -29.71
CA ASP A 271 -13.05 -7.13 -28.58
C ASP A 271 -13.56 -6.44 -27.30
N GLU A 272 -13.30 -5.13 -27.15
CA GLU A 272 -13.86 -4.33 -26.07
C GLU A 272 -15.37 -4.07 -26.29
N PHE A 273 -15.76 -3.83 -27.54
CA PHE A 273 -17.16 -3.60 -27.88
C PHE A 273 -17.98 -4.88 -27.77
N VAL A 274 -17.44 -6.01 -28.23
CA VAL A 274 -18.15 -7.31 -28.29
C VAL A 274 -17.30 -8.39 -27.60
N PRO A 275 -17.32 -8.47 -26.27
CA PRO A 275 -16.41 -9.32 -25.50
C PRO A 275 -16.88 -10.79 -25.40
N VAL A 276 -17.33 -11.39 -26.50
CA VAL A 276 -17.91 -12.74 -26.55
C VAL A 276 -16.95 -13.84 -26.07
N GLU A 277 -15.66 -13.69 -26.36
CA GLU A 277 -14.65 -14.67 -25.91
C GLU A 277 -14.48 -14.63 -24.38
N ARG A 278 -14.42 -13.46 -23.81
CA ARG A 278 -14.26 -13.28 -22.34
C ARG A 278 -15.49 -13.73 -21.55
N GLU A 279 -16.67 -13.41 -22.07
CA GLU A 279 -17.95 -13.71 -21.41
C GLU A 279 -18.42 -15.15 -21.72
N ALA A 280 -17.74 -15.85 -22.65
CA ALA A 280 -18.09 -17.21 -23.09
C ALA A 280 -19.59 -17.36 -23.46
N SER A 281 -20.16 -16.33 -24.09
CA SER A 281 -21.57 -16.25 -24.45
C SER A 281 -21.77 -15.39 -25.69
N VAL A 282 -22.84 -15.72 -26.44
CA VAL A 282 -23.41 -14.89 -27.50
C VAL A 282 -24.91 -14.65 -27.22
N GLY A 283 -25.30 -14.62 -25.96
CA GLY A 283 -26.65 -14.35 -25.54
C GLY A 283 -27.14 -12.95 -25.95
N GLU A 284 -28.46 -12.78 -26.09
CA GLU A 284 -29.09 -11.56 -26.56
C GLU A 284 -28.71 -10.34 -25.70
N ASP A 285 -28.70 -10.50 -24.36
CA ASP A 285 -28.36 -9.43 -23.43
C ASP A 285 -26.94 -8.87 -23.70
N LEU A 286 -25.96 -9.75 -23.98
CA LEU A 286 -24.58 -9.35 -24.30
C LEU A 286 -24.51 -8.61 -25.64
N LEU A 287 -25.32 -9.03 -26.62
CA LEU A 287 -25.36 -8.43 -27.95
C LEU A 287 -26.03 -7.05 -27.90
N GLU A 288 -27.12 -6.89 -27.12
CA GLU A 288 -27.76 -5.60 -26.87
C GLU A 288 -26.80 -4.63 -26.18
N ASP A 289 -26.08 -5.08 -25.13
CA ASP A 289 -25.05 -4.29 -24.46
C ASP A 289 -23.92 -3.90 -25.43
N SER A 290 -23.54 -4.78 -26.33
CA SER A 290 -22.53 -4.52 -27.34
C SER A 290 -23.04 -3.47 -28.36
N THR A 291 -24.28 -3.56 -28.78
CA THR A 291 -24.96 -2.57 -29.63
C THR A 291 -24.92 -1.18 -28.96
N ASN A 292 -25.28 -1.10 -27.69
CA ASN A 292 -25.27 0.15 -26.92
C ASN A 292 -23.84 0.71 -26.75
N ARG A 293 -22.85 -0.12 -26.42
CA ARG A 293 -21.44 0.31 -26.32
C ARG A 293 -20.91 0.92 -27.62
N ILE A 294 -21.21 0.29 -28.76
CA ILE A 294 -20.79 0.82 -30.06
C ILE A 294 -21.46 2.16 -30.33
N ALA A 295 -22.80 2.25 -30.12
CA ALA A 295 -23.55 3.48 -30.34
C ALA A 295 -23.03 4.61 -29.42
N GLU A 296 -22.82 4.37 -28.14
CA GLU A 296 -22.29 5.35 -27.18
C GLU A 296 -20.90 5.83 -27.56
N PHE A 297 -20.01 4.91 -27.96
CA PHE A 297 -18.69 5.26 -28.44
C PHE A 297 -18.70 6.22 -29.62
N LEU A 298 -19.60 5.99 -30.59
CA LEU A 298 -19.77 6.88 -31.74
C LEU A 298 -20.46 8.20 -31.38
N ARG A 299 -21.47 8.18 -30.51
CA ARG A 299 -22.15 9.39 -30.01
C ARG A 299 -21.18 10.30 -29.25
N ALA A 300 -20.24 9.73 -28.48
CA ALA A 300 -19.19 10.51 -27.81
C ALA A 300 -18.24 11.23 -28.81
N GLN A 301 -18.17 10.78 -30.06
CA GLN A 301 -17.39 11.39 -31.14
C GLN A 301 -18.17 12.42 -31.97
N GLY A 302 -19.42 12.66 -31.63
CA GLY A 302 -20.29 13.64 -32.32
C GLY A 302 -21.25 13.03 -33.33
N TYR A 303 -21.35 11.73 -33.44
CA TYR A 303 -22.31 11.04 -34.29
C TYR A 303 -23.60 10.81 -33.50
N ARG A 304 -24.42 11.86 -33.35
CA ARG A 304 -25.61 11.87 -32.47
C ARG A 304 -26.56 10.72 -32.74
N ASP A 305 -26.79 10.44 -34.03
CA ASP A 305 -27.78 9.48 -34.49
C ASP A 305 -27.17 8.09 -34.72
N ALA A 306 -25.96 7.83 -34.15
CA ALA A 306 -25.29 6.58 -34.32
C ALA A 306 -26.07 5.41 -33.71
N ALA A 307 -26.13 4.32 -34.47
CA ALA A 307 -26.76 3.07 -34.08
C ALA A 307 -25.92 1.89 -34.59
N ALA A 308 -26.02 0.76 -33.92
CA ALA A 308 -25.33 -0.47 -34.34
C ALA A 308 -26.18 -1.71 -34.03
N PRO A 309 -27.42 -1.79 -34.57
CA PRO A 309 -28.26 -2.95 -34.34
C PRO A 309 -27.56 -4.23 -34.84
N HIS A 310 -27.78 -5.31 -34.15
CA HIS A 310 -27.22 -6.59 -34.54
C HIS A 310 -28.28 -7.51 -35.16
N THR A 311 -27.83 -8.45 -35.96
CA THR A 311 -28.63 -9.51 -36.53
C THR A 311 -27.94 -10.85 -36.37
N ARG A 312 -28.70 -11.92 -36.12
CA ARG A 312 -28.21 -13.28 -35.98
C ARG A 312 -28.73 -14.13 -37.17
N MET A 313 -27.82 -14.81 -37.84
CA MET A 313 -28.18 -15.70 -38.97
C MET A 313 -27.35 -16.98 -38.90
N ASP A 314 -28.00 -18.12 -39.05
CA ASP A 314 -27.26 -19.37 -39.30
C ASP A 314 -27.00 -19.47 -40.80
N VAL A 315 -25.72 -19.58 -41.17
CA VAL A 315 -25.28 -19.71 -42.54
C VAL A 315 -24.40 -20.96 -42.63
N ASN A 316 -24.93 -22.07 -43.16
CA ASN A 316 -24.26 -23.34 -43.33
C ASN A 316 -23.70 -23.92 -42.00
N GLY A 317 -24.39 -23.71 -40.87
CA GLY A 317 -23.96 -24.21 -39.57
C GLY A 317 -22.95 -23.28 -38.85
N GLU A 318 -22.69 -22.11 -39.40
CA GLU A 318 -21.96 -21.03 -38.73
C GLU A 318 -22.97 -19.96 -38.27
N LEU A 319 -22.92 -19.59 -37.00
CA LEU A 319 -23.70 -18.46 -36.45
C LEU A 319 -23.01 -17.14 -36.79
N VAL A 320 -23.55 -16.41 -37.76
CA VAL A 320 -23.03 -15.07 -38.10
C VAL A 320 -23.80 -14.01 -37.36
N ILE A 321 -23.11 -13.23 -36.54
CA ILE A 321 -23.65 -12.08 -35.82
C ILE A 321 -23.11 -10.83 -36.50
N THR A 322 -23.99 -10.05 -37.10
CA THR A 322 -23.60 -8.85 -37.82
C THR A 322 -24.08 -7.60 -37.07
N PHE A 323 -23.16 -6.74 -36.69
CA PHE A 323 -23.47 -5.41 -36.16
C PHE A 323 -23.49 -4.43 -37.35
N ASN A 324 -24.67 -3.87 -37.63
CA ASN A 324 -24.86 -2.90 -38.70
C ASN A 324 -24.56 -1.50 -38.17
N VAL A 325 -23.34 -1.07 -38.30
CA VAL A 325 -22.87 0.21 -37.73
C VAL A 325 -23.25 1.35 -38.66
N THR A 326 -24.04 2.26 -38.16
CA THR A 326 -24.43 3.49 -38.84
C THR A 326 -24.05 4.68 -37.99
N ARG A 327 -23.12 5.50 -38.46
CA ARG A 327 -22.68 6.69 -37.74
C ARG A 327 -23.68 7.83 -37.85
N GLY A 328 -24.28 7.96 -39.03
CA GLY A 328 -25.04 9.16 -39.38
C GLY A 328 -24.11 10.37 -39.56
N PRO A 329 -24.70 11.58 -39.68
CA PRO A 329 -23.93 12.80 -39.83
C PRO A 329 -23.14 13.13 -38.52
N ALA A 330 -21.95 13.69 -38.70
CA ALA A 330 -21.18 14.22 -37.58
C ALA A 330 -21.74 15.57 -37.15
N PHE A 331 -21.96 15.76 -35.87
CA PHE A 331 -22.41 17.03 -35.30
C PHE A 331 -21.29 17.67 -34.49
N ARG A 332 -21.09 18.98 -34.70
CA ARG A 332 -20.15 19.78 -33.93
C ARG A 332 -20.81 21.01 -33.34
N VAL A 333 -20.38 21.37 -32.15
CA VAL A 333 -20.86 22.61 -31.50
C VAL A 333 -20.32 23.82 -32.26
N ALA A 334 -21.21 24.60 -32.86
CA ALA A 334 -20.88 25.87 -33.52
C ALA A 334 -20.68 26.97 -32.47
N ARG A 335 -21.59 27.01 -31.50
CA ARG A 335 -21.51 27.89 -30.33
C ARG A 335 -22.46 27.39 -29.24
N VAL A 336 -22.20 27.86 -28.02
CA VAL A 336 -23.07 27.64 -26.88
C VAL A 336 -23.67 28.98 -26.47
N ASP A 337 -24.98 29.12 -26.62
CA ASP A 337 -25.75 30.32 -26.25
C ASP A 337 -26.41 30.08 -24.89
N ILE A 338 -25.97 30.80 -23.88
CA ILE A 338 -26.54 30.74 -22.53
C ILE A 338 -27.24 32.06 -22.27
N SER A 339 -28.52 31.97 -21.89
CA SER A 339 -29.35 33.13 -21.62
C SER A 339 -30.18 32.97 -20.35
N GLY A 340 -30.74 34.09 -19.84
CA GLY A 340 -31.46 34.09 -18.58
C GLY A 340 -30.58 34.08 -17.31
N ASN A 341 -29.27 34.08 -17.48
CA ASN A 341 -28.29 34.11 -16.42
C ASN A 341 -27.89 35.52 -16.02
N THR A 342 -28.80 36.22 -15.34
CA THR A 342 -28.63 37.62 -14.93
C THR A 342 -27.84 37.77 -13.63
N ALA A 343 -28.03 36.84 -12.68
CA ALA A 343 -27.40 36.87 -11.38
C ALA A 343 -25.96 36.31 -11.36
N LEU A 344 -25.69 35.33 -12.23
CA LEU A 344 -24.36 34.72 -12.33
C LEU A 344 -23.78 34.93 -13.74
N PRO A 345 -22.59 35.58 -13.85
CA PRO A 345 -21.94 35.72 -15.14
C PRO A 345 -21.51 34.36 -15.69
N VAL A 346 -21.53 34.19 -17.01
CA VAL A 346 -21.14 32.97 -17.69
C VAL A 346 -19.74 32.48 -17.27
N THR A 347 -18.84 33.38 -16.95
CA THR A 347 -17.47 33.10 -16.50
C THR A 347 -17.39 32.25 -15.23
N THR A 348 -18.47 32.21 -14.44
CA THR A 348 -18.51 31.44 -13.18
C THR A 348 -18.52 29.92 -13.45
N PHE A 349 -19.20 29.47 -14.52
CA PHE A 349 -19.36 28.05 -14.81
C PHE A 349 -18.77 27.63 -16.18
N ALA A 350 -18.51 28.57 -17.10
CA ALA A 350 -17.94 28.26 -18.42
C ALA A 350 -16.64 27.39 -18.37
N PRO A 351 -15.69 27.56 -17.41
CA PRO A 351 -14.51 26.71 -17.35
C PRO A 351 -14.83 25.23 -17.07
N ALA A 352 -15.97 24.93 -16.44
CA ALA A 352 -16.40 23.60 -16.07
C ALA A 352 -17.27 22.91 -17.13
N LEU A 353 -17.75 23.67 -18.14
CA LEU A 353 -18.57 23.11 -19.22
C LEU A 353 -17.74 22.20 -20.12
N ARG A 354 -18.35 21.09 -20.53
CA ARG A 354 -17.78 20.09 -21.43
C ARG A 354 -17.91 20.48 -22.90
N LEU A 355 -19.07 21.00 -23.29
CA LEU A 355 -19.33 21.42 -24.66
C LEU A 355 -18.74 22.80 -24.91
N ARG A 356 -17.91 22.90 -25.95
CA ARG A 356 -17.26 24.14 -26.39
C ARG A 356 -17.30 24.23 -27.91
N GLU A 357 -17.19 25.44 -28.42
CA GLU A 357 -17.09 25.68 -29.85
C GLU A 357 -16.04 24.78 -30.52
N GLY A 358 -16.39 24.18 -31.65
CA GLY A 358 -15.55 23.28 -32.43
C GLY A 358 -15.47 21.83 -31.90
N MET A 359 -15.98 21.53 -30.69
CA MET A 359 -15.98 20.17 -30.15
C MET A 359 -17.09 19.29 -30.73
N PRO A 360 -16.93 17.96 -30.77
CA PRO A 360 -18.01 17.04 -31.07
C PRO A 360 -19.20 17.23 -30.13
N TYR A 361 -20.41 17.22 -30.67
CA TYR A 361 -21.59 17.28 -29.83
C TYR A 361 -21.88 15.91 -29.18
N SER A 362 -22.29 15.95 -27.94
CA SER A 362 -22.71 14.75 -27.19
C SER A 362 -23.89 15.16 -26.29
N ALA A 363 -24.99 14.40 -26.34
CA ALA A 363 -26.17 14.64 -25.49
C ALA A 363 -25.79 14.52 -24.00
N ALA A 364 -25.02 13.48 -23.61
CA ALA A 364 -24.53 13.32 -22.26
C ALA A 364 -23.62 14.48 -21.80
N GLY A 365 -22.89 15.11 -22.74
CA GLY A 365 -22.12 16.33 -22.47
C GLY A 365 -23.03 17.50 -22.16
N LEU A 366 -24.14 17.67 -22.92
CA LEU A 366 -25.13 18.71 -22.71
C LEU A 366 -25.84 18.55 -21.34
N ASP A 367 -26.28 17.33 -21.02
CA ASP A 367 -26.92 17.04 -19.74
C ASP A 367 -25.98 17.35 -18.55
N ALA A 368 -24.69 17.01 -18.69
CA ALA A 368 -23.70 17.33 -17.69
C ALA A 368 -23.43 18.84 -17.55
N ASP A 369 -23.52 19.58 -18.65
CA ASP A 369 -23.35 21.03 -18.66
C ASP A 369 -24.57 21.72 -18.01
N VAL A 370 -25.80 21.26 -18.31
CA VAL A 370 -27.02 21.69 -17.63
C VAL A 370 -26.90 21.48 -16.12
N ALA A 371 -26.53 20.26 -15.70
CA ALA A 371 -26.33 19.94 -14.28
C ALA A 371 -25.26 20.84 -13.63
N THR A 372 -24.19 21.13 -14.35
CA THR A 372 -23.10 22.03 -13.88
C THR A 372 -23.58 23.44 -13.64
N ILE A 373 -24.41 23.97 -14.56
CA ILE A 373 -25.01 25.30 -14.44
C ILE A 373 -25.97 25.31 -13.25
N GLU A 374 -26.91 24.36 -13.18
CA GLU A 374 -27.84 24.27 -12.05
C GLU A 374 -27.13 24.18 -10.70
N ASP A 375 -26.05 23.41 -10.64
CA ASP A 375 -25.22 23.30 -9.43
C ASP A 375 -24.55 24.62 -9.05
N ALA A 376 -24.09 25.40 -10.03
CA ALA A 376 -23.50 26.72 -9.77
C ALA A 376 -24.54 27.65 -9.16
N TYR A 377 -25.75 27.63 -9.68
CA TYR A 377 -26.88 28.43 -9.15
C TYR A 377 -27.31 27.96 -7.77
N ARG A 378 -27.41 26.63 -7.52
CA ARG A 378 -27.72 26.09 -6.19
C ARG A 378 -26.70 26.52 -5.16
N ARG A 379 -25.41 26.53 -5.52
CA ARG A 379 -24.32 27.03 -4.63
C ARG A 379 -24.40 28.53 -4.35
N ALA A 380 -25.00 29.28 -5.26
CA ALA A 380 -25.25 30.71 -5.09
C ALA A 380 -26.60 31.01 -4.39
N GLY A 381 -27.32 30.00 -3.90
CA GLY A 381 -28.56 30.16 -3.16
C GLY A 381 -29.85 30.20 -4.02
N PHE A 382 -29.76 29.96 -5.31
CA PHE A 382 -30.91 29.84 -6.18
C PHE A 382 -31.40 28.39 -6.18
N VAL A 383 -32.10 27.99 -5.13
CA VAL A 383 -32.48 26.59 -4.91
C VAL A 383 -33.43 26.07 -5.99
N GLY A 384 -34.27 26.94 -6.52
CA GLY A 384 -35.25 26.64 -7.58
C GLY A 384 -34.74 26.82 -9.00
N ALA A 385 -33.46 27.10 -9.20
CA ALA A 385 -32.88 27.31 -10.51
C ALA A 385 -33.02 26.06 -11.41
N LYS A 386 -33.45 26.28 -12.64
CA LYS A 386 -33.59 25.28 -13.70
C LYS A 386 -32.93 25.76 -14.97
N ALA A 387 -32.31 24.86 -15.71
CA ALA A 387 -31.77 25.15 -17.02
C ALA A 387 -32.36 24.20 -18.05
N ASP A 388 -33.09 24.78 -19.00
CA ASP A 388 -33.63 24.04 -20.13
C ASP A 388 -32.64 24.12 -21.29
N SER A 389 -32.43 23.02 -21.99
CA SER A 389 -31.48 22.94 -23.09
C SER A 389 -32.16 22.56 -24.40
N GLY A 390 -31.63 23.07 -25.49
CA GLY A 390 -32.05 22.72 -26.84
C GLY A 390 -30.90 22.82 -27.82
N VAL A 391 -31.02 22.15 -28.96
CA VAL A 391 -30.01 22.18 -30.02
C VAL A 391 -30.67 22.53 -31.35
N GLU A 392 -30.05 23.45 -32.09
CA GLU A 392 -30.52 23.85 -33.42
C GLU A 392 -29.45 23.54 -34.47
N PRO A 393 -29.75 22.67 -35.45
CA PRO A 393 -28.83 22.41 -36.54
C PRO A 393 -28.77 23.61 -37.49
N GLN A 394 -27.57 23.91 -37.98
CA GLN A 394 -27.33 24.92 -38.99
C GLN A 394 -27.00 24.27 -40.34
N ALA A 395 -27.04 25.06 -41.43
CA ALA A 395 -26.65 24.60 -42.73
C ALA A 395 -25.19 24.14 -42.73
N ALA A 396 -24.96 22.89 -43.13
CA ALA A 396 -23.62 22.30 -43.22
C ALA A 396 -22.98 22.63 -44.58
N ALA A 397 -21.69 22.75 -44.63
CA ALA A 397 -20.93 22.69 -45.87
C ALA A 397 -21.07 21.29 -46.51
N PRO A 398 -21.07 21.16 -47.83
CA PRO A 398 -21.19 19.87 -48.50
C PRO A 398 -20.12 18.88 -47.97
N GLY A 399 -20.58 17.76 -47.38
CA GLY A 399 -19.67 16.72 -46.83
C GLY A 399 -19.04 17.06 -45.48
N GLY A 400 -19.32 18.21 -44.88
CA GLY A 400 -18.83 18.63 -43.58
C GLY A 400 -19.71 18.22 -42.39
N PRO A 401 -19.24 18.35 -41.14
CA PRO A 401 -20.06 18.13 -39.96
C PRO A 401 -21.18 19.18 -39.85
N ILE A 402 -22.32 18.76 -39.34
CA ILE A 402 -23.49 19.65 -39.11
C ILE A 402 -23.19 20.53 -37.90
N PRO A 403 -23.09 21.86 -38.06
CA PRO A 403 -22.89 22.75 -36.93
C PRO A 403 -24.19 22.82 -36.09
N LEU A 404 -24.04 22.71 -34.75
CA LEU A 404 -25.14 22.84 -33.80
C LEU A 404 -24.97 24.09 -32.95
N ILE A 405 -26.01 24.88 -32.84
CA ILE A 405 -26.12 25.88 -31.79
C ILE A 405 -26.74 25.18 -30.59
N VAL A 406 -25.99 25.14 -29.50
CA VAL A 406 -26.49 24.66 -28.20
C VAL A 406 -27.04 25.84 -27.44
N ARG A 407 -28.37 25.82 -27.18
CA ARG A 407 -29.02 26.84 -26.38
C ARG A 407 -29.32 26.31 -24.99
N ILE A 408 -28.95 27.07 -23.98
CA ILE A 408 -29.28 26.79 -22.59
C ILE A 408 -29.96 28.03 -22.01
N ILE A 409 -31.19 27.85 -21.56
CA ILE A 409 -32.02 28.93 -21.02
C ILE A 409 -32.13 28.69 -19.51
N VAL A 410 -31.51 29.58 -18.74
CA VAL A 410 -31.55 29.50 -17.28
C VAL A 410 -32.78 30.25 -16.75
N ARG A 411 -33.54 29.59 -15.92
CA ARG A 411 -34.54 30.17 -15.07
C ARG A 411 -34.03 30.22 -13.65
N GLU A 412 -33.52 31.36 -13.25
CA GLU A 412 -32.76 31.50 -11.97
C GLU A 412 -33.65 31.29 -10.75
N GLY A 413 -34.91 31.74 -10.83
CA GLY A 413 -35.76 31.78 -9.65
C GLY A 413 -35.36 32.86 -8.66
N VAL A 414 -35.76 32.69 -7.40
CA VAL A 414 -35.46 33.63 -6.32
C VAL A 414 -34.24 33.15 -5.57
N GLN A 415 -33.30 34.08 -5.28
CA GLN A 415 -32.17 33.78 -4.41
C GLN A 415 -32.64 33.70 -2.96
N THR A 416 -32.35 32.58 -2.30
CA THR A 416 -32.67 32.36 -0.91
C THR A 416 -31.38 32.54 -0.07
N LEU A 417 -31.42 33.42 0.92
CA LEU A 417 -30.34 33.63 1.89
C LEU A 417 -30.70 32.95 3.20
N VAL A 418 -29.65 32.54 3.94
CA VAL A 418 -29.81 31.99 5.29
C VAL A 418 -30.29 33.09 6.24
N GLY A 419 -31.37 32.85 6.90
CA GLY A 419 -31.94 33.72 7.93
C GLY A 419 -31.35 33.48 9.31
N THR A 420 -32.24 33.30 10.29
CA THR A 420 -31.84 32.96 11.64
C THR A 420 -31.48 31.49 11.73
N ILE A 421 -30.46 31.16 12.55
CA ILE A 421 -30.09 29.78 12.88
C ILE A 421 -30.33 29.59 14.36
N THR A 422 -31.22 28.67 14.69
CA THR A 422 -31.59 28.38 16.09
C THR A 422 -31.36 26.90 16.42
N PHE A 423 -30.98 26.64 17.66
CA PHE A 423 -30.77 25.29 18.17
C PHE A 423 -31.69 25.04 19.37
N THR A 424 -32.28 23.85 19.42
CA THR A 424 -33.16 23.45 20.52
C THR A 424 -32.87 22.01 20.91
N GLY A 425 -33.01 21.68 22.21
CA GLY A 425 -32.85 20.33 22.72
C GLY A 425 -31.41 19.92 23.04
N ASN A 426 -30.42 20.76 22.73
CA ASN A 426 -28.98 20.55 22.99
C ASN A 426 -28.64 20.86 24.46
N LYS A 427 -28.81 19.90 25.35
CA LYS A 427 -28.53 20.04 26.80
C LYS A 427 -27.08 19.73 27.14
N ALA A 428 -26.51 18.70 26.49
CA ALA A 428 -25.16 18.22 26.78
C ALA A 428 -24.05 19.00 26.05
N VAL A 429 -24.38 19.66 24.92
CA VAL A 429 -23.41 20.43 24.14
C VAL A 429 -23.84 21.89 24.09
N ASP A 430 -22.94 22.78 24.44
CA ASP A 430 -23.18 24.23 24.40
C ASP A 430 -23.52 24.70 22.97
N GLU A 431 -24.46 25.66 22.88
CA GLU A 431 -24.91 26.18 21.59
C GLU A 431 -23.76 26.79 20.75
N ASN A 432 -22.81 27.47 21.37
CA ASN A 432 -21.67 28.06 20.66
C ASN A 432 -20.78 26.97 20.06
N ALA A 433 -20.63 25.84 20.76
CA ALA A 433 -19.87 24.69 20.25
C ALA A 433 -20.56 24.04 19.03
N ILE A 434 -21.89 23.92 19.03
CA ILE A 434 -22.65 23.42 17.88
C ILE A 434 -22.61 24.43 16.73
N ARG A 435 -22.82 25.73 17.04
CA ARG A 435 -22.76 26.82 16.07
C ARG A 435 -21.41 26.92 15.37
N GLY A 436 -20.33 26.57 16.07
CA GLY A 436 -18.97 26.50 15.49
C GLY A 436 -18.80 25.39 14.45
N LEU A 437 -19.64 24.35 14.47
CA LEU A 437 -19.62 23.23 13.49
C LEU A 437 -20.43 23.56 12.23
N VAL A 438 -21.43 24.46 12.33
CA VAL A 438 -22.29 24.87 11.23
C VAL A 438 -21.55 25.87 10.36
N THR A 439 -21.36 25.52 9.11
CA THR A 439 -20.64 26.37 8.13
C THR A 439 -21.54 27.43 7.51
N LEU A 440 -22.85 27.16 7.37
CA LEU A 440 -23.84 28.13 6.93
C LEU A 440 -23.96 29.26 7.95
N LYS A 441 -23.93 30.51 7.47
CA LYS A 441 -24.06 31.71 8.30
C LYS A 441 -25.20 32.61 7.81
N THR A 442 -25.82 33.32 8.73
CA THR A 442 -26.86 34.32 8.42
C THR A 442 -26.38 35.27 7.33
N GLY A 443 -27.19 35.51 6.32
CA GLY A 443 -26.92 36.38 5.16
C GLY A 443 -26.15 35.72 4.03
N GLN A 444 -25.63 34.49 4.19
CA GLN A 444 -25.02 33.74 3.10
C GLN A 444 -26.07 33.05 2.24
N PRO A 445 -25.72 32.65 0.99
CA PRO A 445 -26.58 31.84 0.14
C PRO A 445 -27.00 30.54 0.85
N PHE A 446 -28.28 30.21 0.78
CA PHE A 446 -28.81 28.95 1.31
C PHE A 446 -28.49 27.80 0.36
N VAL A 447 -27.66 26.87 0.80
CA VAL A 447 -27.24 25.71 0.02
C VAL A 447 -27.72 24.44 0.74
N PRO A 448 -28.75 23.74 0.22
CA PRO A 448 -29.31 22.54 0.86
C PRO A 448 -28.29 21.42 1.12
N ALA A 449 -27.34 21.20 0.19
CA ALA A 449 -26.28 20.22 0.37
C ALA A 449 -25.35 20.56 1.55
N GLN A 450 -25.09 21.86 1.77
CA GLN A 450 -24.29 22.32 2.93
C GLN A 450 -25.06 22.16 4.22
N LEU A 451 -26.39 22.39 4.21
CA LEU A 451 -27.23 22.15 5.36
C LEU A 451 -27.22 20.67 5.79
N ALA A 452 -27.25 19.76 4.81
CA ALA A 452 -27.11 18.34 5.10
C ALA A 452 -25.75 18.01 5.73
N ALA A 453 -24.66 18.56 5.18
CA ALA A 453 -23.32 18.39 5.74
C ALA A 453 -23.18 19.00 7.16
N ASP A 454 -23.77 20.17 7.39
CA ASP A 454 -23.79 20.81 8.70
C ASP A 454 -24.59 19.98 9.72
N LYS A 455 -25.74 19.42 9.33
CA LYS A 455 -26.49 18.46 10.15
C LYS A 455 -25.63 17.25 10.51
N ASP A 456 -24.95 16.64 9.53
CA ASP A 456 -24.11 15.47 9.76
C ASP A 456 -22.93 15.78 10.68
N ALA A 457 -22.36 16.98 10.60
CA ALA A 457 -21.31 17.46 11.50
C ALA A 457 -21.80 17.56 12.95
N VAL A 458 -23.02 18.06 13.15
CA VAL A 458 -23.64 18.10 14.48
C VAL A 458 -23.89 16.68 15.01
N VAL A 459 -24.48 15.80 14.20
CA VAL A 459 -24.70 14.39 14.57
C VAL A 459 -23.37 13.71 14.95
N LEU A 460 -22.32 13.88 14.15
CA LEU A 460 -21.01 13.29 14.40
C LEU A 460 -20.42 13.80 15.74
N ARG A 461 -20.61 15.08 16.07
CA ARG A 461 -20.17 15.63 17.37
C ARG A 461 -20.80 14.91 18.53
N TYR A 462 -22.12 14.66 18.49
CA TYR A 462 -22.83 13.94 19.53
C TYR A 462 -22.42 12.46 19.58
N LEU A 463 -22.27 11.80 18.42
CA LEU A 463 -21.77 10.41 18.35
C LEU A 463 -20.36 10.30 18.96
N ASN A 464 -19.53 11.32 18.81
CA ASN A 464 -18.18 11.35 19.42
C ASN A 464 -18.22 11.60 20.93
N LEU A 465 -19.33 12.08 21.46
CA LEU A 465 -19.57 12.23 22.88
C LEU A 465 -20.35 11.05 23.48
N GLY A 466 -20.57 9.97 22.74
CA GLY A 466 -21.24 8.78 23.19
C GLY A 466 -22.78 8.82 23.15
N PHE A 467 -23.37 9.76 22.44
CA PHE A 467 -24.83 9.81 22.26
C PHE A 467 -25.23 8.99 21.02
N GLU A 468 -25.32 7.69 21.15
CA GLU A 468 -25.53 6.76 20.02
C GLU A 468 -26.88 6.94 19.32
N THR A 469 -27.92 7.31 20.07
CA THR A 469 -29.29 7.48 19.58
C THR A 469 -29.65 8.90 19.23
N VAL A 470 -28.64 9.78 19.08
CA VAL A 470 -28.88 11.18 18.73
C VAL A 470 -29.64 11.30 17.41
N ALA A 471 -30.68 12.08 17.40
CA ALA A 471 -31.37 12.48 16.21
C ALA A 471 -31.33 14.02 16.07
N VAL A 472 -30.89 14.49 14.92
CA VAL A 472 -30.90 15.91 14.60
C VAL A 472 -31.83 16.11 13.41
N GLU A 473 -32.90 16.84 13.61
CA GLU A 473 -33.80 17.27 12.54
C GLU A 473 -33.48 18.74 12.21
N VAL A 474 -33.44 19.05 10.93
CA VAL A 474 -33.27 20.44 10.49
C VAL A 474 -34.39 20.80 9.56
N LYS A 475 -35.16 21.82 9.94
CA LYS A 475 -36.30 22.32 9.16
C LYS A 475 -35.96 23.70 8.63
N PRO A 476 -35.70 23.86 7.32
CA PRO A 476 -35.64 25.17 6.70
C PRO A 476 -37.04 25.77 6.55
N VAL A 477 -37.28 26.87 7.22
CA VAL A 477 -38.53 27.64 7.09
C VAL A 477 -38.28 28.78 6.10
N VAL A 478 -38.74 28.55 4.86
CA VAL A 478 -38.59 29.55 3.80
C VAL A 478 -39.70 30.55 3.87
N THR A 479 -39.37 31.86 3.77
CA THR A 479 -40.36 32.94 3.72
C THR A 479 -41.23 32.84 2.48
N ARG A 480 -42.44 33.48 2.52
CA ARG A 480 -43.40 33.39 1.41
C ARG A 480 -42.85 33.91 0.08
N ASP A 481 -41.99 34.90 0.11
CA ASP A 481 -41.32 35.49 -1.06
C ASP A 481 -40.08 34.68 -1.52
N GLY A 482 -39.73 33.59 -0.82
CA GLY A 482 -38.62 32.73 -1.14
C GLY A 482 -37.22 33.30 -0.88
N THR A 483 -37.13 34.53 -0.36
CA THR A 483 -35.84 35.24 -0.25
C THR A 483 -35.00 34.82 0.95
N ARG A 484 -35.62 34.20 1.96
CA ARG A 484 -34.93 33.87 3.23
C ARG A 484 -35.34 32.48 3.73
N ALA A 485 -34.39 31.73 4.25
CA ALA A 485 -34.58 30.44 4.93
C ALA A 485 -34.07 30.51 6.38
N ASP A 486 -34.97 30.47 7.34
CA ASP A 486 -34.60 30.31 8.76
C ASP A 486 -34.37 28.83 9.05
N LEU A 487 -33.26 28.51 9.71
CA LEU A 487 -32.83 27.16 9.97
C LEU A 487 -33.03 26.81 11.44
N GLN A 488 -33.84 25.82 11.70
CA GLN A 488 -34.09 25.32 13.06
C GLN A 488 -33.52 23.93 13.21
N PHE A 489 -32.51 23.79 14.06
CA PHE A 489 -31.91 22.50 14.45
C PHE A 489 -32.59 22.02 15.73
N GLU A 490 -33.30 20.92 15.63
CA GLU A 490 -33.92 20.25 16.76
C GLU A 490 -33.11 19.01 17.11
N VAL A 491 -32.44 19.01 18.26
CA VAL A 491 -31.58 17.92 18.73
C VAL A 491 -32.32 17.08 19.76
N ARG A 492 -32.36 15.79 19.55
CA ARG A 492 -32.77 14.80 20.55
C ARG A 492 -31.55 13.96 20.90
N GLU A 493 -30.93 14.27 22.03
CA GLU A 493 -29.62 13.71 22.38
C GLU A 493 -29.66 12.21 22.68
N GLY A 494 -30.71 11.73 23.33
CA GLY A 494 -30.77 10.38 23.90
C GLY A 494 -29.87 10.20 25.12
N PRO A 495 -29.71 8.98 25.62
CA PRO A 495 -28.80 8.67 26.72
C PRO A 495 -27.34 8.70 26.23
N GLN A 496 -26.44 9.20 27.07
CA GLN A 496 -25.01 9.07 26.85
C GLN A 496 -24.55 7.66 27.22
N VAL A 497 -23.79 7.03 26.33
CA VAL A 497 -23.18 5.71 26.50
C VAL A 497 -21.71 5.86 26.83
N THR A 498 -21.25 5.14 27.86
CA THR A 498 -19.85 5.09 28.30
C THR A 498 -19.27 3.69 28.11
N VAL A 499 -17.95 3.62 27.94
CA VAL A 499 -17.22 2.35 27.94
C VAL A 499 -17.19 1.78 29.36
N ASP A 500 -17.63 0.54 29.53
CA ASP A 500 -17.53 -0.16 30.81
C ASP A 500 -16.18 -0.89 30.90
N HIS A 501 -15.97 -1.88 30.05
CA HIS A 501 -14.70 -2.61 29.96
C HIS A 501 -14.08 -2.53 28.58
N VAL A 502 -12.75 -2.65 28.52
CA VAL A 502 -12.00 -2.84 27.28
C VAL A 502 -11.49 -4.29 27.24
N ILE A 503 -12.07 -5.08 26.35
CA ILE A 503 -11.76 -6.50 26.21
C ILE A 503 -10.86 -6.68 24.99
N ILE A 504 -9.61 -7.13 25.20
CA ILE A 504 -8.63 -7.32 24.13
C ILE A 504 -8.47 -8.82 23.87
N VAL A 505 -8.63 -9.22 22.60
CA VAL A 505 -8.59 -10.63 22.19
C VAL A 505 -7.70 -10.84 20.98
N GLY A 506 -7.08 -12.03 20.91
CA GLY A 506 -6.25 -12.45 19.77
C GLY A 506 -4.77 -12.04 19.86
N ASN A 507 -4.35 -11.42 20.95
CA ASN A 507 -2.97 -10.99 21.21
C ASN A 507 -2.12 -12.12 21.84
N ALA A 508 -1.86 -13.17 21.09
CA ALA A 508 -1.08 -14.32 21.59
C ALA A 508 0.36 -14.00 21.99
N ARG A 509 0.98 -13.00 21.36
CA ARG A 509 2.40 -12.63 21.49
C ARG A 509 2.61 -11.15 21.79
N THR A 510 1.65 -10.30 21.43
CA THR A 510 1.70 -8.87 21.68
C THR A 510 1.23 -8.59 23.09
N SER A 511 1.96 -7.81 23.87
CA SER A 511 1.57 -7.46 25.24
C SER A 511 0.31 -6.58 25.23
N LEU A 512 -0.51 -6.70 26.25
CA LEU A 512 -1.68 -5.85 26.48
C LEU A 512 -1.29 -4.37 26.48
N GLU A 513 -0.25 -4.02 27.21
CA GLU A 513 0.31 -2.67 27.31
C GLU A 513 0.58 -2.05 25.92
N THR A 514 1.10 -2.85 24.98
CA THR A 514 1.37 -2.37 23.61
C THR A 514 0.10 -2.03 22.84
N ILE A 515 -0.98 -2.77 23.08
CA ILE A 515 -2.29 -2.54 22.44
C ILE A 515 -2.99 -1.36 23.12
N GLU A 516 -3.09 -1.37 24.45
CA GLU A 516 -3.75 -0.33 25.26
C GLU A 516 -3.15 1.06 24.99
N ALA A 517 -1.84 1.16 24.83
CA ALA A 517 -1.16 2.41 24.50
C ALA A 517 -1.58 3.03 23.14
N GLU A 518 -2.22 2.26 22.27
CA GLU A 518 -2.77 2.75 20.99
C GLU A 518 -4.26 3.04 21.05
N LEU A 519 -4.94 2.64 22.11
CA LEU A 519 -6.35 2.91 22.30
C LEU A 519 -6.60 4.38 22.65
N ARG A 520 -7.73 4.89 22.20
CA ARG A 520 -8.23 6.24 22.51
C ARG A 520 -9.41 6.22 23.48
N LEU A 521 -9.87 5.04 23.83
CA LEU A 521 -10.98 4.81 24.73
C LEU A 521 -10.54 3.90 25.87
N HIS A 522 -10.91 4.29 27.07
CA HIS A 522 -10.66 3.56 28.31
C HIS A 522 -11.97 3.40 29.06
N ALA A 523 -12.00 2.55 30.06
CA ALA A 523 -13.16 2.41 30.95
C ALA A 523 -13.57 3.76 31.53
N GLY A 524 -14.85 4.09 31.48
CA GLY A 524 -15.44 5.36 31.93
C GLY A 524 -15.51 6.46 30.86
N ASP A 525 -14.79 6.33 29.72
CA ASP A 525 -14.84 7.31 28.66
C ASP A 525 -16.18 7.28 27.91
N PRO A 526 -16.68 8.41 27.37
CA PRO A 526 -17.78 8.39 26.42
C PRO A 526 -17.45 7.53 25.19
N LEU A 527 -18.37 6.69 24.76
CA LEU A 527 -18.17 5.79 23.61
C LEU A 527 -18.21 6.58 22.29
N GLY A 528 -17.10 7.20 21.94
CA GLY A 528 -16.97 8.04 20.74
C GLY A 528 -16.59 7.25 19.50
N ARG A 529 -17.35 7.39 18.40
CA ARG A 529 -17.09 6.68 17.14
C ARG A 529 -15.74 7.01 16.54
N GLU A 530 -15.35 8.28 16.52
CA GLU A 530 -14.05 8.72 16.01
C GLU A 530 -12.90 8.09 16.80
N ALA A 531 -13.04 8.01 18.13
CA ALA A 531 -12.03 7.40 19.00
C ALA A 531 -11.91 5.88 18.75
N MET A 532 -13.01 5.18 18.43
CA MET A 532 -12.98 3.77 18.01
C MET A 532 -12.21 3.61 16.71
N PHE A 533 -12.54 4.39 15.66
CA PHE A 533 -11.86 4.33 14.37
C PHE A 533 -10.38 4.75 14.47
N ASP A 534 -10.06 5.77 15.28
CA ASP A 534 -8.69 6.19 15.53
C ASP A 534 -7.87 5.09 16.20
N SER A 535 -8.45 4.42 17.21
CA SER A 535 -7.85 3.28 17.87
C SER A 535 -7.57 2.13 16.89
N GLN A 536 -8.55 1.79 16.05
CA GLN A 536 -8.38 0.76 15.01
C GLN A 536 -7.29 1.13 14.01
N ARG A 537 -7.27 2.38 13.54
CA ARG A 537 -6.27 2.88 12.59
C ARG A 537 -4.87 2.86 13.19
N ARG A 538 -4.71 3.27 14.45
CA ARG A 538 -3.43 3.28 15.16
C ARG A 538 -2.89 1.88 15.40
N LEU A 539 -3.73 0.95 15.84
CA LEU A 539 -3.36 -0.47 15.97
C LEU A 539 -2.95 -1.07 14.63
N SER A 540 -3.70 -0.79 13.56
CA SER A 540 -3.36 -1.24 12.21
C SER A 540 -2.02 -0.66 11.71
N ALA A 541 -1.72 0.58 12.05
CA ALA A 541 -0.48 1.25 11.68
C ALA A 541 0.78 0.68 12.35
N LEU A 542 0.63 -0.09 13.45
CA LEU A 542 1.77 -0.80 14.05
C LEU A 542 2.37 -1.85 13.11
N GLY A 543 1.58 -2.36 12.15
CA GLY A 543 1.99 -3.44 11.25
C GLY A 543 2.21 -4.79 11.94
N LEU A 544 1.73 -4.94 13.17
CA LEU A 544 1.80 -6.18 13.95
C LEU A 544 0.61 -7.11 13.69
N PHE A 545 -0.47 -6.56 13.18
CA PHE A 545 -1.75 -7.25 13.00
C PHE A 545 -2.14 -7.30 11.53
N ARG A 546 -2.64 -8.46 11.11
CA ARG A 546 -3.24 -8.65 9.77
C ARG A 546 -4.65 -8.06 9.72
N ARG A 547 -5.36 -8.16 10.84
CA ARG A 547 -6.70 -7.63 11.00
C ARG A 547 -6.84 -7.03 12.39
N VAL A 548 -7.51 -5.89 12.45
CA VAL A 548 -7.90 -5.22 13.70
C VAL A 548 -9.35 -4.86 13.58
N SER A 549 -10.14 -5.19 14.58
CA SER A 549 -11.53 -4.78 14.71
C SER A 549 -11.73 -4.19 16.10
N VAL A 550 -12.35 -3.03 16.15
CA VAL A 550 -12.77 -2.39 17.40
C VAL A 550 -14.29 -2.25 17.33
N THR A 551 -14.99 -3.02 18.14
CA THR A 551 -16.44 -3.12 18.12
C THR A 551 -17.01 -3.01 19.52
N GLU A 552 -18.24 -2.57 19.62
CA GLU A 552 -18.99 -2.54 20.86
C GLU A 552 -19.69 -3.89 21.12
N VAL A 553 -19.74 -4.27 22.37
CA VAL A 553 -20.48 -5.44 22.86
C VAL A 553 -21.55 -4.94 23.81
N GLY A 554 -22.78 -5.46 23.67
CA GLY A 554 -23.92 -5.08 24.54
C GLY A 554 -23.64 -5.42 25.99
N HIS A 555 -23.86 -4.46 26.86
CA HIS A 555 -23.91 -4.61 28.31
C HIS A 555 -25.37 -4.68 28.77
N GLY A 556 -25.65 -5.28 29.93
CA GLY A 556 -27.01 -5.33 30.47
C GLY A 556 -27.63 -3.97 30.82
N ASP A 557 -26.83 -2.91 30.89
CA ASP A 557 -27.25 -1.52 30.99
C ASP A 557 -27.15 -0.83 29.61
N GLU A 558 -28.23 -0.18 29.15
CA GLU A 558 -28.28 0.54 27.89
C GLU A 558 -27.29 1.73 27.83
N ARG A 559 -26.82 2.24 28.96
CA ARG A 559 -25.88 3.34 29.09
C ARG A 559 -24.40 2.91 29.11
N ARG A 560 -24.14 1.62 29.13
CA ARG A 560 -22.80 1.05 29.15
C ARG A 560 -22.60 0.09 28.00
N ARG A 561 -21.40 0.07 27.46
CA ARG A 561 -20.98 -0.90 26.45
C ARG A 561 -19.54 -1.31 26.72
N ASP A 562 -19.25 -2.57 26.44
CA ASP A 562 -17.89 -3.05 26.44
C ASP A 562 -17.26 -2.81 25.07
N LEU A 563 -15.99 -2.44 25.07
CA LEU A 563 -15.19 -2.26 23.86
C LEU A 563 -14.41 -3.54 23.59
N LEU A 564 -14.79 -4.28 22.55
CA LEU A 564 -14.07 -5.47 22.11
C LEU A 564 -13.04 -5.09 21.04
N VAL A 565 -11.77 -5.22 21.40
CA VAL A 565 -10.61 -5.03 20.52
C VAL A 565 -10.12 -6.40 20.07
N SER A 566 -10.50 -6.82 18.87
CA SER A 566 -10.08 -8.10 18.30
C SER A 566 -8.93 -7.88 17.34
N VAL A 567 -7.81 -8.55 17.60
CA VAL A 567 -6.61 -8.47 16.76
C VAL A 567 -6.25 -9.86 16.22
N GLU A 568 -5.75 -9.88 14.99
CA GLU A 568 -5.18 -11.08 14.38
C GLU A 568 -3.73 -10.79 14.06
N GLU A 569 -2.79 -11.45 14.73
CA GLU A 569 -1.37 -11.17 14.60
C GLU A 569 -0.83 -11.57 13.22
N ALA A 570 -0.02 -10.68 12.64
CA ALA A 570 0.69 -10.93 11.40
C ALA A 570 1.92 -11.83 11.61
N ALA A 571 2.50 -12.36 10.52
CA ALA A 571 3.75 -13.08 10.57
C ALA A 571 4.87 -12.18 11.14
N MET A 572 5.57 -12.65 12.15
CA MET A 572 6.61 -11.87 12.81
C MET A 572 7.93 -11.83 12.07
N THR A 573 8.23 -12.88 11.33
CA THR A 573 9.47 -13.01 10.58
C THR A 573 9.17 -12.86 9.11
N THR A 574 9.86 -11.93 8.45
CA THR A 574 9.79 -11.73 7.02
C THR A 574 11.18 -11.91 6.44
N VAL A 575 11.26 -12.61 5.32
CA VAL A 575 12.46 -12.73 4.50
C VAL A 575 12.16 -12.08 3.17
N ALA A 576 12.92 -11.04 2.83
CA ALA A 576 12.87 -10.43 1.52
C ALA A 576 14.18 -10.71 0.78
N TYR A 577 14.09 -11.02 -0.49
CA TYR A 577 15.27 -11.17 -1.35
C TYR A 577 15.00 -10.47 -2.67
N GLY A 578 16.06 -9.97 -3.26
CA GLY A 578 15.98 -9.26 -4.51
C GLY A 578 17.25 -9.41 -5.33
N GLY A 579 17.12 -9.25 -6.63
CA GLY A 579 18.25 -9.23 -7.54
C GLY A 579 17.97 -8.26 -8.69
N GLY A 580 19.02 -7.78 -9.31
CA GLY A 580 18.94 -6.85 -10.43
C GLY A 580 20.27 -6.63 -11.11
N ILE A 581 20.27 -5.76 -12.09
CA ILE A 581 21.47 -5.32 -12.80
C ILE A 581 21.52 -3.80 -12.68
N GLU A 582 22.67 -3.30 -12.27
CA GLU A 582 23.01 -1.88 -12.26
C GLU A 582 24.02 -1.61 -13.36
N GLY A 583 23.86 -0.55 -14.11
CA GLY A 583 24.79 -0.20 -15.18
C GLY A 583 24.92 1.31 -15.32
N GLY A 584 26.15 1.77 -15.52
CA GLY A 584 26.44 3.19 -15.67
C GLY A 584 27.85 3.48 -16.09
N ARG A 585 28.10 4.71 -16.51
CA ARG A 585 29.46 5.18 -16.80
C ARG A 585 30.21 5.49 -15.52
N LYS A 586 31.43 4.92 -15.42
CA LYS A 586 32.38 5.21 -14.34
C LYS A 586 33.69 5.74 -14.95
N VAL A 587 34.40 6.50 -14.15
CA VAL A 587 35.78 6.91 -14.46
C VAL A 587 36.70 5.78 -14.04
N VAL A 588 37.57 5.35 -14.96
CA VAL A 588 38.59 4.32 -14.75
C VAL A 588 39.94 4.83 -15.18
N GLN A 589 41.03 4.27 -14.67
CA GLN A 589 42.39 4.60 -15.07
C GLN A 589 42.75 3.88 -16.37
N GLU A 590 43.08 4.64 -17.41
CA GLU A 590 43.62 4.10 -18.65
C GLU A 590 45.10 3.75 -18.53
N VAL A 591 45.64 3.02 -19.51
CA VAL A 591 47.04 2.62 -19.55
C VAL A 591 48.02 3.81 -19.53
N ASN A 592 47.60 4.96 -20.05
CA ASN A 592 48.35 6.23 -20.04
C ASN A 592 48.28 6.96 -18.67
N GLY A 593 47.58 6.41 -17.68
CA GLY A 593 47.39 6.98 -16.34
C GLY A 593 46.28 8.02 -16.26
N GLN A 594 45.65 8.39 -17.38
CA GLN A 594 44.55 9.36 -17.38
C GLN A 594 43.20 8.71 -17.05
N ALA A 595 42.24 9.53 -16.60
CA ALA A 595 40.87 9.11 -16.37
C ALA A 595 40.12 8.96 -17.71
N GLY A 596 39.63 7.77 -17.97
CA GLY A 596 38.72 7.47 -19.08
C GLY A 596 37.33 7.10 -18.60
N GLU A 597 36.29 7.41 -19.37
CA GLU A 597 34.91 7.03 -19.03
C GLU A 597 34.55 5.66 -19.65
N ARG A 598 34.21 4.67 -18.81
CA ARG A 598 33.83 3.33 -19.27
C ARG A 598 32.44 2.97 -18.72
N PHE A 599 31.70 2.17 -19.50
CA PHE A 599 30.43 1.60 -19.04
C PHE A 599 30.68 0.29 -18.30
N GLU A 600 30.15 0.19 -17.08
CA GLU A 600 30.23 -1.02 -16.26
C GLU A 600 28.84 -1.56 -15.95
N PHE A 601 28.72 -2.88 -16.02
CA PHE A 601 27.58 -3.62 -15.50
C PHE A 601 27.91 -4.28 -14.18
N ALA A 602 26.98 -4.22 -13.22
CA ALA A 602 27.11 -4.91 -11.95
C ALA A 602 25.83 -5.67 -11.62
N PRO A 603 25.82 -7.00 -11.68
CA PRO A 603 24.76 -7.78 -11.09
C PRO A 603 24.72 -7.52 -9.59
N ARG A 604 23.52 -7.38 -9.04
CA ARG A 604 23.26 -7.06 -7.64
C ARG A 604 22.32 -8.09 -7.02
N ALA A 605 22.60 -8.48 -5.80
CA ALA A 605 21.71 -9.30 -5.00
C ALA A 605 21.54 -8.68 -3.60
N SER A 606 20.37 -8.92 -3.00
CA SER A 606 20.10 -8.48 -1.62
C SER A 606 19.22 -9.51 -0.91
N ILE A 607 19.43 -9.61 0.39
CA ILE A 607 18.60 -10.39 1.30
C ILE A 607 18.36 -9.57 2.56
N GLU A 608 17.13 -9.62 3.06
CA GLU A 608 16.74 -8.99 4.31
C GLU A 608 15.96 -9.99 5.15
N LEU A 609 16.35 -10.14 6.40
CA LEU A 609 15.66 -10.92 7.42
C LEU A 609 15.17 -9.94 8.50
N SER A 610 13.88 -9.78 8.63
CA SER A 610 13.28 -8.90 9.63
C SER A 610 12.42 -9.69 10.59
N ARG A 611 12.61 -9.47 11.89
CA ARG A 611 11.78 -10.01 12.95
C ARG A 611 11.16 -8.87 13.75
N ARG A 612 9.83 -8.84 13.77
CA ARG A 612 9.01 -7.82 14.43
C ARG A 612 8.48 -8.32 15.76
N ASN A 613 7.99 -7.41 16.56
CA ASN A 613 7.34 -7.67 17.86
C ASN A 613 8.19 -8.50 18.82
N LEU A 614 9.48 -8.21 18.90
CA LEU A 614 10.35 -8.85 19.88
C LEU A 614 9.83 -8.55 21.30
N PHE A 615 9.69 -9.61 22.09
CA PHE A 615 9.17 -9.55 23.46
C PHE A 615 7.77 -8.95 23.61
N GLY A 616 6.96 -8.94 22.54
CA GLY A 616 5.60 -8.41 22.55
C GLY A 616 5.47 -6.87 22.59
N LYS A 617 6.57 -6.12 22.51
CA LYS A 617 6.65 -4.67 22.69
C LYS A 617 6.85 -3.87 21.41
N ASN A 618 6.42 -4.39 20.25
CA ASN A 618 6.61 -3.76 18.95
C ASN A 618 8.07 -3.42 18.60
N ARG A 619 9.04 -4.07 19.26
CA ARG A 619 10.47 -3.99 18.92
C ARG A 619 10.75 -4.75 17.65
N SER A 620 11.73 -4.34 16.88
CA SER A 620 12.12 -5.09 15.69
C SER A 620 13.62 -5.16 15.54
N ALA A 621 14.08 -6.27 14.96
CA ALA A 621 15.47 -6.44 14.53
C ALA A 621 15.45 -6.84 13.06
N THR A 622 16.25 -6.16 12.27
CA THR A 622 16.40 -6.41 10.83
C THR A 622 17.88 -6.66 10.54
N LEU A 623 18.19 -7.73 9.85
CA LEU A 623 19.49 -8.02 9.28
C LEU A 623 19.38 -7.89 7.77
N PHE A 624 20.31 -7.20 7.16
CA PHE A 624 20.35 -7.05 5.71
C PHE A 624 21.75 -7.29 5.17
N ALA A 625 21.80 -7.85 3.97
CA ALA A 625 23.01 -7.99 3.19
C ALA A 625 22.71 -7.68 1.74
N SER A 626 23.53 -6.87 1.13
CA SER A 626 23.47 -6.61 -0.31
C SER A 626 24.88 -6.61 -0.89
N GLY A 627 25.00 -7.09 -2.12
CA GLY A 627 26.27 -7.11 -2.83
C GLY A 627 26.08 -6.87 -4.31
N SER A 628 27.06 -6.24 -4.94
CA SER A 628 27.15 -6.12 -6.39
C SER A 628 28.57 -6.43 -6.85
N LEU A 629 28.68 -7.09 -8.01
CA LEU A 629 29.96 -7.48 -8.59
C LEU A 629 30.10 -6.75 -9.94
N PRO A 630 30.93 -5.71 -10.02
CA PRO A 630 31.20 -5.05 -11.30
C PRO A 630 31.80 -6.05 -12.30
N LEU A 631 31.14 -6.24 -13.44
CA LEU A 631 31.62 -7.08 -14.53
C LEU A 631 32.35 -6.21 -15.56
N ARG A 632 33.60 -6.52 -15.80
CA ARG A 632 34.37 -5.87 -16.86
C ARG A 632 33.97 -6.43 -18.23
N VAL A 633 33.58 -5.56 -19.13
CA VAL A 633 33.41 -5.93 -20.54
C VAL A 633 34.81 -6.04 -21.14
N SER A 634 35.23 -7.23 -21.51
CA SER A 634 36.58 -7.52 -22.04
C SER A 634 36.84 -6.80 -23.37
N GLY A 635 37.98 -6.19 -23.51
CA GLY A 635 38.46 -5.66 -24.81
C GLY A 635 39.60 -4.67 -24.79
N GLU A 636 39.90 -4.00 -23.66
CA GLU A 636 41.03 -3.06 -23.61
C GLU A 636 41.90 -3.23 -22.36
N PRO A 637 43.20 -3.14 -22.46
CA PRO A 637 44.14 -3.23 -21.35
C PRO A 637 43.95 -2.01 -20.42
N THR A 638 43.64 -2.24 -19.16
CA THR A 638 43.73 -1.25 -18.09
C THR A 638 45.03 -1.49 -17.33
N ALA A 639 45.59 -0.45 -16.70
CA ALA A 639 46.75 -0.56 -15.81
C ALA A 639 46.45 -1.40 -14.57
N ASP A 640 45.18 -1.62 -14.27
CA ASP A 640 44.72 -2.34 -13.08
C ASP A 640 44.54 -3.82 -13.41
N THR A 641 45.45 -4.64 -12.92
CA THR A 641 45.46 -6.10 -13.05
C THR A 641 44.62 -6.80 -12.00
N ASP A 642 43.92 -6.04 -11.12
CA ASP A 642 43.23 -6.63 -10.01
C ASP A 642 41.78 -7.04 -10.34
N THR A 643 41.43 -8.19 -9.84
CA THR A 643 40.12 -8.83 -9.93
C THR A 643 39.02 -7.90 -9.44
N SER A 644 37.87 -7.96 -10.06
CA SER A 644 36.65 -7.25 -9.66
C SER A 644 36.41 -7.31 -8.13
N ILE A 645 36.65 -6.21 -7.43
CA ILE A 645 36.40 -6.11 -6.00
C ILE A 645 34.90 -5.96 -5.80
N PRO A 646 34.26 -6.84 -5.00
CA PRO A 646 32.82 -6.74 -4.78
C PRO A 646 32.46 -5.50 -3.95
N GLN A 647 31.41 -4.81 -4.33
CA GLN A 647 30.74 -3.86 -3.43
C GLN A 647 29.78 -4.63 -2.54
N TYR A 648 29.82 -4.37 -1.26
CA TYR A 648 28.87 -5.00 -0.34
C TYR A 648 28.45 -4.04 0.77
N ARG A 649 27.25 -4.31 1.31
CA ARG A 649 26.76 -3.68 2.52
C ARG A 649 26.03 -4.73 3.35
N VAL A 650 26.49 -4.95 4.56
CA VAL A 650 25.91 -5.89 5.52
C VAL A 650 25.66 -5.12 6.81
N GLY A 651 24.55 -5.35 7.44
CA GLY A 651 24.24 -4.66 8.68
C GLY A 651 23.03 -5.18 9.39
N GLY A 652 22.78 -4.58 10.55
CA GLY A 652 21.60 -4.85 11.35
C GLY A 652 21.08 -3.59 12.00
N THR A 653 19.75 -3.51 12.07
CA THR A 653 19.03 -2.43 12.72
C THR A 653 18.16 -3.00 13.82
N TYR A 654 18.27 -2.47 15.03
CA TYR A 654 17.35 -2.71 16.12
C TYR A 654 16.50 -1.45 16.36
N LYS A 655 15.19 -1.64 16.47
CA LYS A 655 14.23 -0.57 16.79
C LYS A 655 13.64 -0.79 18.17
N GLU A 656 13.75 0.23 19.02
CA GLU A 656 13.02 0.39 20.28
C GLU A 656 11.96 1.47 20.09
N PRO A 657 10.67 1.13 19.99
CA PRO A 657 9.62 2.13 19.88
C PRO A 657 9.40 2.82 21.22
N ARG A 658 9.01 4.10 21.20
CA ARG A 658 8.65 4.90 22.38
C ARG A 658 9.68 4.81 23.51
N LEU A 659 10.93 5.07 23.19
CA LEU A 659 12.01 5.01 24.18
C LEU A 659 11.64 5.76 25.47
N PHE A 660 11.68 5.06 26.62
CA PHE A 660 11.27 5.57 27.94
C PHE A 660 9.86 6.17 27.96
N ASP A 661 8.90 5.51 27.28
CA ASP A 661 7.48 5.92 27.14
C ASP A 661 7.28 7.31 26.50
N THR A 662 8.31 7.82 25.82
CA THR A 662 8.22 9.07 25.07
C THR A 662 7.59 8.83 23.68
N LYS A 663 7.33 9.92 22.95
CA LYS A 663 6.89 9.84 21.54
C LYS A 663 8.07 9.71 20.54
N ALA A 664 9.24 9.29 21.02
CA ALA A 664 10.43 9.12 20.20
C ALA A 664 10.78 7.63 20.06
N ASP A 665 11.04 7.19 18.84
CA ASP A 665 11.59 5.86 18.56
C ASP A 665 13.12 5.92 18.56
N ALA A 666 13.76 4.89 19.14
CA ALA A 666 15.21 4.75 19.06
C ALA A 666 15.58 3.64 18.07
N PHE A 667 16.70 3.87 17.38
CA PHE A 667 17.27 2.86 16.47
C PHE A 667 18.76 2.70 16.80
N LEU A 668 19.21 1.47 16.73
CA LEU A 668 20.63 1.13 16.80
C LEU A 668 20.99 0.41 15.50
N ASP A 669 21.85 1.04 14.71
CA ASP A 669 22.29 0.52 13.44
C ASP A 669 23.78 0.14 13.50
N VAL A 670 24.13 -1.02 12.97
CA VAL A 670 25.52 -1.43 12.77
C VAL A 670 25.68 -1.82 11.31
N THR A 671 26.67 -1.25 10.63
CA THR A 671 26.90 -1.49 9.20
C THR A 671 28.37 -1.75 8.91
N PHE A 672 28.58 -2.66 7.96
CA PHE A 672 29.86 -2.98 7.33
C PHE A 672 29.67 -2.82 5.84
N GLU A 673 30.43 -1.94 5.22
CA GLU A 673 30.31 -1.70 3.78
C GLU A 673 31.68 -1.56 3.11
N GLN A 674 31.74 -1.96 1.86
CA GLN A 674 32.82 -1.69 0.94
C GLN A 674 32.21 -1.07 -0.31
N GLN A 675 32.74 0.09 -0.70
CA GLN A 675 32.29 0.82 -1.88
C GLN A 675 33.44 1.16 -2.79
N ILE A 676 33.19 1.11 -4.08
CA ILE A 676 34.12 1.48 -5.13
C ILE A 676 33.73 2.87 -5.66
N ARG A 677 34.67 3.81 -5.62
CA ARG A 677 34.56 5.15 -6.17
C ARG A 677 35.40 5.28 -7.43
N SER A 678 35.31 6.40 -8.09
CA SER A 678 36.14 6.68 -9.29
C SER A 678 37.60 6.88 -8.96
N SER A 679 37.91 7.43 -7.79
CA SER A 679 39.29 7.82 -7.40
C SER A 679 39.88 6.96 -6.29
N PHE A 680 39.07 6.27 -5.52
CA PHE A 680 39.48 5.42 -4.42
C PHE A 680 38.40 4.44 -4.04
N ASP A 681 38.78 3.37 -3.38
CA ASP A 681 37.85 2.47 -2.71
C ASP A 681 37.88 2.71 -1.21
N PHE A 682 36.80 2.40 -0.52
CA PHE A 682 36.80 2.47 0.92
C PHE A 682 36.02 1.32 1.58
N ARG A 683 36.49 1.00 2.76
CA ARG A 683 35.84 0.05 3.66
C ARG A 683 35.42 0.78 4.93
N ARG A 684 34.13 0.69 5.30
CA ARG A 684 33.58 1.40 6.45
C ARG A 684 32.93 0.43 7.41
N ARG A 685 33.17 0.64 8.70
CA ARG A 685 32.45 0.01 9.81
C ARG A 685 31.82 1.12 10.62
N ALA A 686 30.52 1.08 10.82
CA ALA A 686 29.81 2.14 11.53
C ALA A 686 28.80 1.59 12.52
N ALA A 687 28.68 2.27 13.65
CA ALA A 687 27.58 2.09 14.60
C ALA A 687 26.90 3.46 14.81
N ASN A 688 25.57 3.45 14.80
CA ASN A 688 24.77 4.67 14.83
C ASN A 688 23.60 4.46 15.80
N ALA A 689 23.44 5.35 16.78
CA ALA A 689 22.31 5.40 17.69
C ALA A 689 21.45 6.62 17.31
N VAL A 690 20.21 6.37 16.87
CA VAL A 690 19.29 7.39 16.35
C VAL A 690 18.08 7.51 17.24
N LEU A 691 17.68 8.74 17.53
CA LEU A 691 16.38 9.09 18.12
C LEU A 691 15.55 9.82 17.06
N ALA A 692 14.39 9.28 16.74
CA ALA A 692 13.49 9.85 15.76
C ALA A 692 12.14 10.21 16.41
N ARG A 693 11.69 11.44 16.20
CA ARG A 693 10.38 11.90 16.67
C ARG A 693 9.58 12.52 15.55
N ARG A 694 8.38 12.02 15.37
CA ARG A 694 7.42 12.62 14.46
C ARG A 694 6.65 13.72 15.18
N LEU A 695 6.89 14.99 14.82
CA LEU A 695 6.22 16.16 15.40
C LEU A 695 4.81 16.34 14.83
N SER A 696 4.62 15.99 13.55
CA SER A 696 3.33 15.95 12.87
C SER A 696 3.34 14.85 11.82
N PRO A 697 2.23 14.52 11.18
CA PRO A 697 2.21 13.54 10.07
C PRO A 697 3.19 13.87 8.94
N LYS A 698 3.59 15.12 8.81
CA LYS A 698 4.46 15.64 7.74
C LYS A 698 5.86 16.03 8.21
N VAL A 699 6.09 16.18 9.52
CA VAL A 699 7.37 16.69 10.07
C VAL A 699 8.03 15.63 10.94
N THR A 700 9.24 15.22 10.57
CA THR A 700 10.08 14.31 11.36
C THR A 700 11.37 15.01 11.77
N VAL A 701 11.76 14.85 13.01
CA VAL A 701 13.05 15.31 13.56
C VAL A 701 13.83 14.09 14.00
N THR A 702 15.11 14.04 13.64
CA THR A 702 16.03 12.99 14.10
C THR A 702 17.27 13.61 14.72
N GLY A 703 17.78 12.96 15.76
CA GLY A 703 19.09 13.23 16.32
C GLY A 703 19.83 11.91 16.43
N SER A 704 21.10 11.87 16.07
CA SER A 704 21.88 10.65 16.19
C SER A 704 23.32 10.89 16.59
N TYR A 705 23.91 9.88 17.23
CA TYR A 705 25.34 9.77 17.48
C TYR A 705 25.88 8.62 16.65
N GLN A 706 26.92 8.90 15.89
CA GLN A 706 27.58 7.94 15.02
C GLN A 706 29.05 7.82 15.35
N ILE A 707 29.54 6.59 15.43
CA ILE A 707 30.97 6.26 15.40
C ILE A 707 31.24 5.42 14.16
N GLN A 708 32.23 5.81 13.38
CA GLN A 708 32.64 5.04 12.21
C GLN A 708 34.15 4.97 12.08
N HIS A 709 34.62 3.88 11.49
CA HIS A 709 35.98 3.67 11.08
C HIS A 709 36.00 3.42 9.59
N THR A 710 36.69 4.30 8.83
CA THR A 710 36.79 4.23 7.38
C THR A 710 38.25 4.05 6.99
N GLU A 711 38.52 3.10 6.12
CA GLU A 711 39.82 2.82 5.52
C GLU A 711 39.72 3.05 4.01
N VAL A 712 40.51 3.97 3.50
CA VAL A 712 40.61 4.28 2.05
C VAL A 712 41.78 3.46 1.48
N PHE A 713 41.58 2.86 0.33
CA PHE A 713 42.55 2.07 -0.40
C PHE A 713 42.35 2.20 -1.92
N ASN A 714 43.21 1.66 -2.72
CA ASN A 714 43.20 1.78 -4.20
C ASN A 714 43.03 3.24 -4.68
N ASN A 715 43.81 4.15 -4.09
CA ASN A 715 43.74 5.56 -4.47
C ASN A 715 44.48 5.80 -5.80
N THR A 716 43.76 6.26 -6.81
CA THR A 716 44.29 6.53 -8.16
C THR A 716 44.86 7.93 -8.31
N VAL A 717 44.56 8.83 -7.37
CA VAL A 717 45.09 10.20 -7.35
C VAL A 717 46.59 10.20 -7.02
N PRO A 718 47.46 10.85 -7.82
CA PRO A 718 48.86 10.95 -7.52
C PRO A 718 49.11 11.54 -6.12
N PRO A 719 50.10 11.03 -5.33
CA PRO A 719 50.33 11.49 -3.97
C PRO A 719 50.60 12.99 -3.82
N ASP A 720 51.26 13.63 -4.80
CA ASP A 720 51.54 15.06 -4.84
C ASP A 720 50.30 15.92 -5.02
N GLN A 721 49.22 15.38 -5.61
CA GLN A 721 47.97 16.04 -5.84
C GLN A 721 46.89 15.67 -4.78
N GLN A 722 47.13 14.66 -3.95
CA GLN A 722 46.25 14.30 -2.87
C GLN A 722 46.21 15.40 -1.81
N PRO A 723 45.03 15.78 -1.30
CA PRO A 723 44.91 16.64 -0.13
C PRO A 723 45.75 16.12 1.04
N ALA A 724 46.38 17.00 1.79
CA ALA A 724 47.25 16.63 2.91
C ALA A 724 46.54 15.76 3.97
N ILE A 725 45.24 15.97 4.17
CA ILE A 725 44.42 15.16 5.08
C ILE A 725 44.31 13.70 4.64
N ASP A 726 44.19 13.42 3.35
CA ASP A 726 44.04 12.04 2.84
C ASP A 726 45.35 11.26 2.98
N ARG A 727 46.49 11.92 2.79
CA ARG A 727 47.79 11.34 3.02
C ARG A 727 48.06 11.07 4.51
N ALA A 728 47.64 12.02 5.38
CA ALA A 728 47.82 11.87 6.83
C ALA A 728 46.86 10.86 7.46
N PHE A 729 45.67 10.68 6.88
CA PHE A 729 44.59 9.85 7.42
C PHE A 729 43.98 8.91 6.36
N PRO A 730 44.75 7.92 5.84
CA PRO A 730 44.20 6.87 4.98
C PRO A 730 43.18 5.99 5.72
N LYS A 731 43.32 5.91 7.05
CA LYS A 731 42.35 5.31 7.98
C LYS A 731 41.93 6.38 8.95
N VAL A 732 40.61 6.56 9.06
CA VAL A 732 40.06 7.60 9.91
C VAL A 732 38.92 7.06 10.77
N ARG A 733 38.97 7.40 12.06
CA ARG A 733 37.87 7.21 13.00
C ARG A 733 37.14 8.52 13.16
N LEU A 734 35.84 8.50 12.84
CA LEU A 734 34.94 9.63 13.02
C LEU A 734 33.93 9.32 14.13
N SER A 735 33.82 10.28 15.03
CA SER A 735 32.78 10.34 16.05
C SER A 735 31.99 11.63 15.83
N SER A 736 30.68 11.55 15.60
CA SER A 736 29.89 12.71 15.19
C SER A 736 28.46 12.69 15.74
N PHE A 737 27.92 13.87 16.00
CA PHE A 737 26.48 14.10 16.18
C PHE A 737 25.88 14.55 14.87
N LEU A 738 24.69 13.99 14.56
CA LEU A 738 23.90 14.35 13.40
C LEU A 738 22.53 14.79 13.86
N GLY A 739 21.96 15.81 13.19
CA GLY A 739 20.58 16.26 13.38
C GLY A 739 19.93 16.43 12.03
N SER A 740 18.63 16.07 11.93
CA SER A 740 17.87 16.25 10.71
C SER A 740 16.45 16.70 11.02
N ILE A 741 15.93 17.60 10.20
CA ILE A 741 14.51 17.99 10.15
C ILE A 741 14.04 17.79 8.72
N ALA A 742 12.97 17.02 8.55
CA ALA A 742 12.35 16.78 7.26
C ALA A 742 10.85 17.12 7.30
N HIS A 743 10.40 17.92 6.32
CA HIS A 743 8.99 18.15 6.02
C HIS A 743 8.64 17.46 4.71
N ASP A 744 7.91 16.35 4.77
CA ASP A 744 7.55 15.51 3.64
C ASP A 744 6.03 15.50 3.43
N THR A 745 5.61 15.96 2.26
CA THR A 745 4.21 15.98 1.82
C THR A 745 4.00 15.20 0.54
N ARG A 746 4.99 14.45 0.09
CA ARG A 746 4.90 13.62 -1.11
C ARG A 746 3.80 12.57 -0.94
N ASN A 747 3.04 12.35 -2.00
CA ASN A 747 2.00 11.32 -2.01
C ASN A 747 2.59 9.89 -1.96
N ASP A 748 3.75 9.67 -2.55
CA ASP A 748 4.52 8.43 -2.53
C ASP A 748 6.01 8.77 -2.54
N PRO A 749 6.78 8.39 -1.49
CA PRO A 749 8.22 8.65 -1.45
C PRO A 749 9.02 7.95 -2.55
N SER A 750 8.53 6.83 -3.10
CA SER A 750 9.23 6.05 -4.13
C SER A 750 8.93 6.50 -5.56
N ASP A 751 7.73 7.05 -5.83
CA ASP A 751 7.30 7.52 -7.16
C ASP A 751 6.34 8.72 -7.01
N ALA A 752 6.88 9.83 -6.51
CA ALA A 752 6.10 11.03 -6.22
C ALA A 752 5.58 11.70 -7.51
N ILE A 753 4.29 12.04 -7.49
CA ILE A 753 3.62 12.81 -8.54
C ILE A 753 3.06 14.15 -8.02
N SER A 754 3.03 14.32 -6.70
CA SER A 754 2.57 15.55 -6.04
C SER A 754 3.20 15.69 -4.65
N GLY A 755 3.26 16.94 -4.18
CA GLY A 755 3.83 17.29 -2.89
C GLY A 755 5.28 17.75 -2.95
N HIS A 756 5.91 17.89 -1.79
CA HIS A 756 7.31 18.31 -1.67
C HIS A 756 8.00 17.64 -0.50
N LEU A 757 9.32 17.59 -0.58
CA LEU A 757 10.23 17.24 0.51
C LEU A 757 11.18 18.41 0.75
N LEU A 758 11.23 18.90 1.98
CA LEU A 758 12.24 19.85 2.45
C LEU A 758 13.00 19.20 3.60
N SER A 759 14.32 19.08 3.49
CA SER A 759 15.15 18.58 4.60
C SER A 759 16.37 19.44 4.84
N VAL A 760 16.74 19.52 6.10
CA VAL A 760 17.99 20.12 6.57
C VAL A 760 18.68 19.09 7.45
N ASP A 761 19.88 18.71 7.06
CA ASP A 761 20.71 17.77 7.79
C ASP A 761 21.99 18.47 8.24
N GLY A 762 22.36 18.32 9.49
CA GLY A 762 23.59 18.85 10.06
C GLY A 762 24.43 17.73 10.71
N GLN A 763 25.73 17.77 10.57
CA GLN A 763 26.70 16.87 11.20
C GLN A 763 27.84 17.66 11.79
N ILE A 764 28.22 17.31 12.99
CA ILE A 764 29.44 17.82 13.64
C ILE A 764 30.29 16.65 14.11
N ALA A 765 31.51 16.58 13.60
CA ALA A 765 32.54 15.66 14.06
C ALA A 765 33.60 16.47 14.82
N ALA A 766 33.98 16.05 16.02
CA ALA A 766 34.95 16.77 16.82
C ALA A 766 35.86 15.82 17.62
N ARG A 767 37.10 16.25 17.84
CA ARG A 767 38.08 15.46 18.61
C ARG A 767 37.64 15.30 20.05
N ALA A 768 36.96 16.28 20.62
CA ALA A 768 36.44 16.19 21.99
C ALA A 768 35.48 15.02 22.22
N ILE A 769 34.86 14.49 21.16
CA ILE A 769 33.95 13.34 21.21
C ILE A 769 34.56 12.07 20.62
N GLY A 770 35.91 12.05 20.44
CA GLY A 770 36.67 10.87 19.97
C GLY A 770 36.85 10.77 18.45
N SER A 771 36.61 11.81 17.67
CA SER A 771 36.95 11.85 16.26
C SER A 771 38.44 12.14 16.04
N GLU A 772 39.08 11.59 15.01
CA GLU A 772 40.47 11.89 14.66
C GLU A 772 40.58 13.18 13.87
N VAL A 773 39.55 13.49 13.06
CA VAL A 773 39.37 14.75 12.33
C VAL A 773 38.11 15.46 12.76
N GLY A 774 38.08 16.79 12.61
CA GLY A 774 36.94 17.60 13.02
C GLY A 774 36.39 18.42 11.86
N PHE A 775 35.06 18.46 11.75
CA PHE A 775 34.37 19.29 10.75
C PHE A 775 32.92 19.57 11.16
N VAL A 776 32.34 20.56 10.53
CA VAL A 776 30.89 20.78 10.45
C VAL A 776 30.44 20.59 9.01
N LYS A 777 29.32 19.92 8.81
CA LYS A 777 28.74 19.63 7.49
C LYS A 777 27.24 19.83 7.52
N SER A 778 26.70 20.52 6.54
CA SER A 778 25.25 20.73 6.39
C SER A 778 24.81 20.35 4.99
N ARG A 779 23.61 19.82 4.87
CA ARG A 779 22.95 19.51 3.60
C ARG A 779 21.53 20.04 3.63
N PHE A 780 21.15 20.75 2.60
CA PHE A 780 19.82 21.26 2.35
C PHE A 780 19.27 20.57 1.11
N THR A 781 18.09 19.97 1.22
CA THR A 781 17.40 19.32 0.10
C THR A 781 16.00 19.88 -0.02
N ALA A 782 15.64 20.32 -1.22
CA ALA A 782 14.29 20.74 -1.57
C ALA A 782 13.87 19.99 -2.83
N GLN A 783 12.78 19.25 -2.76
CA GLN A 783 12.19 18.55 -3.90
C GLN A 783 10.73 18.97 -4.03
N MET A 784 10.25 19.13 -5.26
CA MET A 784 8.88 19.49 -5.58
C MET A 784 8.37 18.61 -6.72
N PHE A 785 7.14 18.12 -6.55
CA PHE A 785 6.44 17.31 -7.53
C PHE A 785 5.07 17.92 -7.80
N ARG A 786 4.72 18.12 -9.06
CA ARG A 786 3.44 18.71 -9.45
C ARG A 786 2.91 18.08 -10.72
N THR A 787 1.71 17.56 -10.68
CA THR A 787 0.98 17.16 -11.89
C THR A 787 0.51 18.44 -12.61
N ILE A 788 1.08 18.71 -13.79
CA ILE A 788 0.80 19.91 -14.59
C ILE A 788 -0.49 19.73 -15.37
N GLN A 789 -0.66 18.57 -15.99
CA GLN A 789 -1.85 18.24 -16.79
C GLN A 789 -2.50 16.96 -16.26
N LYS A 790 -3.58 17.13 -15.49
CA LYS A 790 -4.27 16.01 -14.83
C LYS A 790 -4.84 14.99 -15.81
N SER A 791 -5.38 15.44 -16.96
CA SER A 791 -5.97 14.58 -17.99
C SER A 791 -4.96 13.63 -18.66
N ARG A 792 -3.70 14.03 -18.74
CA ARG A 792 -2.61 13.22 -19.32
C ARG A 792 -1.64 12.68 -18.27
N GLY A 793 -1.79 13.04 -17.00
CA GLY A 793 -0.91 12.59 -15.91
C GLY A 793 0.54 13.10 -16.03
N ILE A 794 0.77 14.25 -16.70
CA ILE A 794 2.12 14.82 -16.87
C ILE A 794 2.59 15.41 -15.55
N VAL A 795 3.78 14.99 -15.08
CA VAL A 795 4.37 15.41 -13.81
C VAL A 795 5.65 16.21 -14.05
N PHE A 796 5.73 17.38 -13.44
CA PHE A 796 6.98 18.10 -13.25
C PHE A 796 7.61 17.72 -11.90
N ALA A 797 8.88 17.34 -11.90
CA ALA A 797 9.69 17.06 -10.73
C ALA A 797 10.92 17.96 -10.72
N GLY A 798 11.17 18.63 -9.60
CA GLY A 798 12.34 19.51 -9.42
C GLY A 798 13.06 19.19 -8.12
N SER A 799 14.40 19.30 -8.11
CA SER A 799 15.23 19.09 -6.93
C SER A 799 16.37 20.10 -6.86
N VAL A 800 16.59 20.62 -5.67
CA VAL A 800 17.75 21.45 -5.31
C VAL A 800 18.45 20.82 -4.13
N ARG A 801 19.75 20.57 -4.25
CA ARG A 801 20.60 20.03 -3.18
C ARG A 801 21.81 20.93 -3.00
N LEU A 802 21.95 21.50 -1.81
CA LEU A 802 23.09 22.31 -1.40
C LEU A 802 23.80 21.62 -0.24
N GLY A 803 25.07 21.31 -0.42
CA GLY A 803 25.93 20.81 0.65
C GLY A 803 27.03 21.82 0.97
N LEU A 804 27.25 22.07 2.25
CA LEU A 804 28.28 22.98 2.75
C LEU A 804 29.04 22.29 3.89
N ALA A 805 30.35 22.34 3.87
CA ALA A 805 31.17 21.78 4.93
C ALA A 805 32.42 22.63 5.19
N SER A 806 32.93 22.55 6.41
CA SER A 806 34.16 23.22 6.82
C SER A 806 34.91 22.35 7.83
N GLY A 807 36.15 22.04 7.56
CA GLY A 807 37.05 21.35 8.51
C GLY A 807 37.49 22.26 9.64
N PHE A 808 37.77 21.69 10.79
CA PHE A 808 38.40 22.42 11.90
C PHE A 808 39.92 22.35 11.76
N PRO A 809 40.61 23.50 11.79
CA PRO A 809 42.06 23.54 11.58
C PRO A 809 42.84 22.62 12.53
N ARG A 810 43.80 21.90 11.99
CA ARG A 810 44.69 21.01 12.71
C ARG A 810 46.08 21.08 12.13
N VAL A 811 47.10 21.08 12.98
CA VAL A 811 48.50 20.83 12.56
C VAL A 811 48.75 19.35 12.49
N ALA A 812 49.16 18.87 11.32
CA ALA A 812 49.64 17.51 11.07
C ALA A 812 51.02 17.59 10.45
N GLU A 813 51.80 16.53 10.46
CA GLU A 813 53.10 16.45 9.79
C GLU A 813 52.91 15.95 8.35
N ASP A 814 53.58 16.55 7.37
CA ASP A 814 53.66 16.04 6.00
C ASP A 814 54.66 14.84 5.94
N GLU A 815 54.79 14.26 4.74
CA GLU A 815 55.71 13.12 4.49
C GLU A 815 57.18 13.44 4.81
N ASN A 816 57.54 14.73 4.90
CA ASN A 816 58.88 15.21 5.23
C ASN A 816 58.99 15.67 6.70
N GLY A 817 57.97 15.39 7.53
CA GLY A 817 57.94 15.80 8.93
C GLY A 817 57.71 17.31 9.16
N LYS A 818 57.30 18.07 8.14
CA LYS A 818 56.96 19.50 8.31
C LYS A 818 55.52 19.69 8.77
N PRO A 819 55.30 20.61 9.70
CA PRO A 819 53.95 20.89 10.16
C PRO A 819 53.13 21.56 9.07
N VAL A 820 51.97 20.97 8.74
CA VAL A 820 50.99 21.48 7.76
C VAL A 820 49.66 21.70 8.45
N ILE A 821 48.99 22.79 8.18
CA ILE A 821 47.62 23.04 8.67
C ILE A 821 46.64 22.32 7.75
N ILE A 822 45.88 21.40 8.32
CA ILE A 822 44.81 20.67 7.64
C ILE A 822 43.49 21.24 8.14
N ASP A 823 42.68 21.75 7.23
CA ASP A 823 41.34 22.33 7.46
C ASP A 823 40.27 21.75 6.49
N ASP A 824 40.59 20.63 5.85
CA ASP A 824 39.72 19.90 4.94
C ASP A 824 39.03 18.71 5.61
N LEU A 825 38.03 18.14 4.94
CA LEU A 825 37.40 16.88 5.29
C LEU A 825 38.18 15.70 4.70
N ASP A 826 38.13 14.52 5.35
CA ASP A 826 38.67 13.28 4.78
C ASP A 826 37.95 12.89 3.49
N ALA A 827 38.59 12.16 2.58
CA ALA A 827 38.04 11.80 1.26
C ALA A 827 36.63 11.22 1.34
N SER A 828 36.36 10.33 2.32
CA SER A 828 35.05 9.69 2.46
C SER A 828 33.93 10.62 2.94
N SER A 829 34.27 11.79 3.46
CA SER A 829 33.32 12.78 4.02
C SER A 829 33.07 13.97 3.10
N ARG A 830 33.86 14.17 2.05
CA ARG A 830 33.65 15.25 1.05
C ARG A 830 32.41 15.05 0.21
N PHE A 831 32.05 16.08 -0.52
CA PHE A 831 31.00 16.02 -1.54
C PHE A 831 31.58 15.65 -2.90
N TYR A 832 30.79 14.86 -3.65
CA TYR A 832 31.06 14.43 -5.02
C TYR A 832 29.80 14.60 -5.86
N ALA A 833 29.96 14.78 -7.17
CA ALA A 833 28.84 14.89 -8.11
C ALA A 833 29.19 14.27 -9.47
N GLY A 834 28.17 13.85 -10.19
CA GLY A 834 28.18 13.02 -11.40
C GLY A 834 27.50 11.68 -11.12
N GLY A 835 26.98 11.05 -12.14
CA GLY A 835 26.25 9.80 -12.04
C GLY A 835 24.75 9.96 -12.08
N ASP A 836 24.06 8.85 -11.97
CA ASP A 836 22.62 8.66 -12.22
C ASP A 836 21.70 9.37 -11.22
N THR A 837 22.18 9.69 -10.03
CA THR A 837 21.41 10.32 -8.95
C THR A 837 21.72 11.79 -8.72
N THR A 838 22.74 12.32 -9.40
CA THR A 838 23.19 13.71 -9.21
C THR A 838 23.09 14.52 -10.50
N ILE A 839 24.02 14.34 -11.44
CA ILE A 839 24.03 15.04 -12.72
C ILE A 839 24.17 13.97 -13.82
N ARG A 840 23.05 13.57 -14.38
CA ARG A 840 22.99 12.59 -15.47
C ARG A 840 23.64 13.18 -16.72
N GLY A 841 24.43 12.40 -17.42
CA GLY A 841 25.27 12.90 -18.51
C GLY A 841 26.75 12.95 -18.15
N PHE A 842 27.10 12.89 -16.88
CA PHE A 842 28.48 12.75 -16.40
C PHE A 842 28.67 11.40 -15.71
N ALA A 843 29.83 10.80 -15.88
CA ALA A 843 30.21 9.59 -15.16
C ALA A 843 30.16 9.81 -13.63
N LEU A 844 30.13 8.72 -12.86
CA LEU A 844 30.14 8.78 -11.40
C LEU A 844 31.32 9.61 -10.90
N ASP A 845 31.05 10.59 -10.02
CA ASP A 845 32.01 11.52 -9.41
C ASP A 845 32.79 12.44 -10.40
N ALA A 846 32.44 12.47 -11.69
CA ALA A 846 33.21 13.16 -12.74
C ALA A 846 32.99 14.69 -12.80
N VAL A 847 32.15 15.26 -11.95
CA VAL A 847 31.86 16.69 -11.94
C VAL A 847 32.73 17.42 -10.93
N GLY A 848 33.54 18.37 -11.45
CA GLY A 848 34.43 19.16 -10.61
C GLY A 848 35.26 20.16 -11.42
N VAL A 849 36.11 20.94 -10.75
CA VAL A 849 37.08 21.87 -11.31
C VAL A 849 38.39 21.14 -11.47
N ARG A 850 38.95 21.13 -12.70
CA ARG A 850 40.16 20.38 -13.01
C ARG A 850 41.40 21.11 -12.52
N TYR A 851 42.38 20.34 -12.02
CA TYR A 851 43.68 20.81 -11.63
C TYR A 851 44.42 21.48 -12.80
N ASP A 852 44.89 22.69 -12.59
CA ASP A 852 45.65 23.51 -13.54
C ASP A 852 46.73 24.28 -12.74
N PRO A 853 47.95 23.74 -12.63
CA PRO A 853 48.96 24.33 -11.80
C PRO A 853 49.66 25.54 -12.46
N PRO A 854 50.16 26.49 -11.69
CA PRO A 854 49.95 26.69 -10.28
C PRO A 854 48.82 27.68 -10.00
N ARG A 855 47.69 27.26 -9.47
CA ARG A 855 46.62 28.15 -9.05
C ARG A 855 46.76 28.54 -7.58
N THR A 856 46.61 29.82 -7.28
CA THR A 856 46.52 30.29 -5.91
C THR A 856 45.35 31.25 -5.78
N PRO A 857 44.29 30.93 -4.97
CA PRO A 857 44.16 29.73 -4.17
C PRO A 857 43.85 28.48 -4.99
N ASN A 858 44.20 27.29 -4.46
CA ASN A 858 43.81 26.04 -5.07
C ASN A 858 42.28 25.88 -4.99
N ILE A 859 41.63 25.69 -6.15
CA ILE A 859 40.19 25.52 -6.27
C ILE A 859 39.80 24.16 -6.91
N ASP A 860 40.80 23.29 -7.09
CA ASP A 860 40.65 22.04 -7.85
C ASP A 860 39.89 20.98 -7.01
N THR A 861 38.97 20.31 -7.67
CA THR A 861 38.19 19.20 -7.14
C THR A 861 38.28 17.93 -8.00
N LEU A 862 39.07 18.04 -9.10
CA LEU A 862 39.58 16.93 -9.90
C LEU A 862 41.10 17.09 -10.00
N ASP A 863 41.85 16.00 -10.04
CA ASP A 863 43.26 15.99 -10.26
C ASP A 863 43.66 16.33 -11.73
N SER A 864 44.94 16.36 -12.06
CA SER A 864 45.41 16.61 -13.43
C SER A 864 44.96 15.55 -14.43
N ASN A 865 44.76 14.34 -13.96
CA ASN A 865 44.31 13.18 -14.76
C ASN A 865 42.80 13.14 -14.93
N GLY A 866 42.01 13.88 -14.10
CA GLY A 866 40.57 13.93 -14.14
C GLY A 866 39.85 13.11 -13.05
N PHE A 867 40.60 12.53 -12.09
CA PHE A 867 40.02 11.78 -10.96
C PHE A 867 39.53 12.73 -9.89
N ALA A 868 38.42 12.33 -9.23
CA ALA A 868 37.74 13.18 -8.27
C ALA A 868 38.53 13.31 -6.95
N LEU A 869 38.86 14.54 -6.58
CA LEU A 869 39.38 14.90 -5.24
C LEU A 869 38.20 15.15 -4.26
N GLY A 870 37.03 15.49 -4.78
CA GLY A 870 35.89 15.96 -4.02
C GLY A 870 36.06 17.37 -3.48
N GLY A 871 35.04 17.86 -2.78
CA GLY A 871 35.05 19.24 -2.25
C GLY A 871 34.18 19.44 -1.02
N ASN A 872 34.34 20.60 -0.39
CA ASN A 872 33.62 20.97 0.83
C ASN A 872 32.30 21.69 0.56
N ALA A 873 31.99 22.01 -0.71
CA ALA A 873 30.69 22.53 -1.08
C ALA A 873 30.19 21.88 -2.37
N VAL A 874 28.88 21.76 -2.51
CA VAL A 874 28.23 21.20 -3.70
C VAL A 874 26.87 21.86 -3.90
N LEU A 875 26.56 22.16 -5.16
CA LEU A 875 25.22 22.57 -5.58
C LEU A 875 24.77 21.66 -6.72
N ILE A 876 23.56 21.09 -6.59
CA ILE A 876 22.95 20.25 -7.63
C ILE A 876 21.51 20.73 -7.84
N LEU A 877 21.18 20.95 -9.10
CA LEU A 877 19.86 21.37 -9.58
C LEU A 877 19.37 20.33 -10.57
N ASN A 878 18.21 19.76 -10.36
CA ASN A 878 17.58 18.80 -11.26
C ASN A 878 16.19 19.27 -11.63
N GLY A 879 15.83 19.14 -12.89
CA GLY A 879 14.48 19.36 -13.41
C GLY A 879 14.10 18.21 -14.34
N GLU A 880 12.92 17.63 -14.15
CA GLU A 880 12.45 16.49 -14.93
C GLU A 880 10.95 16.63 -15.26
N LEU A 881 10.61 16.40 -16.53
CA LEU A 881 9.24 16.31 -17.01
C LEU A 881 8.91 14.85 -17.33
N ARG A 882 7.94 14.25 -16.63
CA ARG A 882 7.53 12.86 -16.81
C ARG A 882 6.22 12.81 -17.57
N VAL A 883 6.21 12.11 -18.70
CA VAL A 883 5.05 11.97 -19.59
C VAL A 883 4.66 10.50 -19.64
N PRO A 884 3.49 10.10 -19.09
CA PRO A 884 2.99 8.73 -19.22
C PRO A 884 2.64 8.43 -20.68
N VAL A 885 2.99 7.22 -21.15
CA VAL A 885 2.69 6.75 -22.51
C VAL A 885 1.58 5.70 -22.45
N ARG A 886 1.86 4.49 -22.01
CA ARG A 886 0.91 3.37 -21.91
C ARG A 886 1.45 2.27 -20.97
N GLY A 887 0.56 1.60 -20.21
CA GLY A 887 0.89 0.37 -19.49
C GLY A 887 2.02 0.48 -18.48
N GLY A 888 2.14 1.61 -17.76
CA GLY A 888 3.21 1.84 -16.78
C GLY A 888 4.50 2.40 -17.38
N LEU A 889 4.57 2.55 -18.71
CA LEU A 889 5.68 3.16 -19.41
C LEU A 889 5.57 4.69 -19.38
N GLN A 890 6.66 5.38 -19.06
CA GLN A 890 6.77 6.84 -19.06
C GLN A 890 8.04 7.26 -19.79
N ILE A 891 7.99 8.40 -20.45
CA ILE A 891 9.15 9.10 -20.98
C ILE A 891 9.45 10.27 -20.06
N ALA A 892 10.73 10.50 -19.78
CA ALA A 892 11.19 11.61 -18.98
C ALA A 892 12.17 12.45 -19.79
N GLU A 893 12.00 13.76 -19.77
CA GLU A 893 12.98 14.74 -20.26
C GLU A 893 13.58 15.43 -19.04
N PHE A 894 14.90 15.67 -19.04
CA PHE A 894 15.53 16.24 -17.87
C PHE A 894 16.64 17.24 -18.21
N VAL A 895 16.85 18.14 -17.27
CA VAL A 895 17.98 19.07 -17.21
C VAL A 895 18.59 18.97 -15.83
N ASP A 896 19.85 18.59 -15.76
CA ASP A 896 20.63 18.52 -14.53
C ASP A 896 21.80 19.49 -14.61
N SER A 897 22.02 20.24 -13.54
CA SER A 897 23.13 21.18 -13.44
C SER A 897 23.75 21.14 -12.05
N GLY A 898 25.05 21.19 -11.94
CA GLY A 898 25.70 21.20 -10.63
C GLY A 898 27.20 21.36 -10.71
N GLN A 899 27.81 21.57 -9.55
CA GLN A 899 29.25 21.67 -9.39
C GLN A 899 29.67 21.32 -7.97
N VAL A 900 30.86 20.77 -7.86
CA VAL A 900 31.59 20.56 -6.61
C VAL A 900 32.64 21.65 -6.47
N PHE A 901 32.66 22.32 -5.35
CA PHE A 901 33.60 23.39 -5.03
C PHE A 901 34.54 22.93 -3.91
N GLN A 902 35.82 23.31 -4.02
CA GLN A 902 36.81 22.89 -3.05
C GLN A 902 36.46 23.41 -1.62
N ARG A 903 36.04 24.68 -1.51
CA ARG A 903 35.63 25.34 -0.27
C ARG A 903 34.36 26.14 -0.46
N VAL A 904 33.69 26.48 0.63
CA VAL A 904 32.53 27.38 0.59
C VAL A 904 32.91 28.77 0.04
N SER A 905 34.12 29.23 0.29
CA SER A 905 34.63 30.53 -0.19
C SER A 905 34.92 30.54 -1.69
N THR A 906 35.06 29.38 -2.33
CA THR A 906 35.34 29.25 -3.77
C THR A 906 34.06 28.98 -4.59
N PHE A 907 32.89 29.23 -4.01
CA PHE A 907 31.61 29.00 -4.66
C PHE A 907 31.40 29.96 -5.83
N ASP A 908 31.31 29.40 -7.06
CA ASP A 908 31.18 30.15 -8.29
C ASP A 908 30.16 29.50 -9.24
N LEU A 909 29.00 30.12 -9.38
CA LEU A 909 27.92 29.65 -10.25
C LEU A 909 28.28 29.62 -11.75
N THR A 910 29.30 30.35 -12.18
CA THR A 910 29.73 30.36 -13.56
C THR A 910 30.39 29.06 -14.00
N GLN A 911 30.83 28.25 -13.02
CA GLN A 911 31.49 26.96 -13.24
C GLN A 911 30.53 25.78 -13.26
N MET A 912 29.23 26.04 -13.21
CA MET A 912 28.21 24.96 -13.19
C MET A 912 28.28 24.10 -14.45
N ARG A 913 28.30 22.79 -14.27
CA ARG A 913 28.28 21.80 -15.36
C ARG A 913 26.84 21.36 -15.58
N THR A 914 26.39 21.37 -16.83
CA THR A 914 24.99 21.09 -17.19
C THR A 914 24.93 19.95 -18.18
N ALA A 915 23.94 19.09 -17.99
CA ALA A 915 23.53 18.06 -18.93
C ALA A 915 22.03 18.15 -19.18
N VAL A 916 21.63 17.81 -20.40
CA VAL A 916 20.23 17.66 -20.81
C VAL A 916 20.04 16.24 -21.31
N GLY A 917 18.86 15.69 -21.21
CA GLY A 917 18.67 14.33 -21.68
C GLY A 917 17.22 13.85 -21.61
N PHE A 918 17.08 12.62 -21.99
CA PHE A 918 15.80 11.92 -21.91
C PHE A 918 15.99 10.51 -21.33
N GLY A 919 14.92 9.96 -20.81
CA GLY A 919 14.94 8.62 -20.24
C GLY A 919 13.60 7.92 -20.40
N VAL A 920 13.64 6.62 -20.25
CA VAL A 920 12.48 5.75 -20.22
C VAL A 920 12.31 5.21 -18.81
N ARG A 921 11.08 5.25 -18.31
CA ARG A 921 10.69 4.74 -17.00
C ARG A 921 9.67 3.63 -17.19
N TYR A 922 9.85 2.52 -16.51
CA TYR A 922 8.85 1.46 -16.45
C TYR A 922 8.48 1.20 -14.99
N ARG A 923 7.20 1.38 -14.65
CA ARG A 923 6.69 1.12 -13.32
C ARG A 923 6.50 -0.38 -13.13
N SER A 924 7.41 -1.01 -12.39
CA SER A 924 7.33 -2.42 -12.03
C SER A 924 6.74 -2.60 -10.62
N PRO A 925 6.27 -3.81 -10.25
CA PRO A 925 5.78 -4.10 -8.89
C PRO A 925 6.83 -3.87 -7.78
N ILE A 926 8.11 -3.88 -8.13
CA ILE A 926 9.24 -3.69 -7.21
C ILE A 926 9.82 -2.27 -7.25
N GLY A 927 9.18 -1.34 -7.97
CA GLY A 927 9.62 0.04 -8.16
C GLY A 927 9.92 0.37 -9.62
N PRO A 928 10.13 1.66 -9.94
CA PRO A 928 10.42 2.08 -11.30
C PRO A 928 11.81 1.63 -11.75
N ILE A 929 11.88 1.06 -12.94
CA ILE A 929 13.12 0.81 -13.68
C ILE A 929 13.32 1.97 -14.62
N ARG A 930 14.53 2.54 -14.67
CA ARG A 930 14.84 3.66 -15.55
C ARG A 930 16.08 3.42 -16.41
N VAL A 931 16.01 3.94 -17.61
CA VAL A 931 17.15 4.05 -18.52
C VAL A 931 17.26 5.52 -18.91
N ASP A 932 18.35 6.18 -18.55
CA ASP A 932 18.60 7.59 -18.79
C ASP A 932 19.76 7.76 -19.76
N LEU A 933 19.61 8.67 -20.75
CA LEU A 933 20.64 9.14 -21.64
C LEU A 933 20.80 10.65 -21.49
N GLY A 934 21.95 11.08 -20.99
CA GLY A 934 22.29 12.47 -20.81
C GLY A 934 23.38 12.95 -21.78
N PHE A 935 23.26 14.21 -22.21
CA PHE A 935 24.17 14.91 -23.11
C PHE A 935 24.79 16.07 -22.34
N LYS A 936 26.13 16.16 -22.32
CA LYS A 936 26.86 17.28 -21.74
C LYS A 936 26.68 18.52 -22.60
N VAL A 937 26.25 19.65 -22.03
CA VAL A 937 26.03 20.90 -22.78
C VAL A 937 27.34 21.49 -23.30
N LYS A 938 28.42 21.41 -22.52
CA LYS A 938 29.77 21.85 -22.89
C LYS A 938 30.77 20.79 -22.42
N PRO A 939 30.96 19.70 -23.21
CA PRO A 939 31.94 18.68 -22.86
C PRO A 939 33.38 19.25 -22.97
N ARG A 940 34.27 18.74 -22.12
CA ARG A 940 35.72 18.98 -22.28
C ARG A 940 36.24 18.10 -23.42
N PRO A 941 37.43 18.43 -24.01
CA PRO A 941 37.96 17.67 -25.15
C PRO A 941 38.19 16.17 -24.87
N ASP A 942 38.43 15.82 -23.62
CA ASP A 942 38.69 14.46 -23.11
C ASP A 942 37.41 13.77 -22.56
N GLU A 943 36.25 14.44 -22.58
CA GLU A 943 35.01 13.89 -22.06
C GLU A 943 34.13 13.34 -23.20
N ASN A 944 33.50 12.21 -22.97
CA ASN A 944 32.45 11.72 -23.87
C ASN A 944 31.24 12.67 -23.84
N LEU A 945 30.64 12.93 -25.00
CA LEU A 945 29.45 13.79 -25.13
C LEU A 945 28.28 13.25 -24.32
N THR A 946 28.12 11.92 -24.23
CA THR A 946 26.96 11.26 -23.64
C THR A 946 27.35 10.33 -22.52
N ALA A 947 26.45 10.23 -21.53
CA ALA A 947 26.49 9.14 -20.57
C ALA A 947 25.07 8.55 -20.41
N TRP A 948 25.01 7.23 -20.27
CA TRP A 948 23.75 6.54 -20.06
C TRP A 948 23.82 5.63 -18.82
N PHE A 949 22.66 5.41 -18.20
CA PHE A 949 22.52 4.70 -16.95
C PHE A 949 21.30 3.81 -16.99
N VAL A 950 21.41 2.65 -16.39
CA VAL A 950 20.30 1.70 -16.14
C VAL A 950 20.21 1.47 -14.64
N THR A 951 19.12 1.88 -14.03
CA THR A 951 19.00 1.87 -12.57
C THR A 951 17.57 1.61 -12.10
N PHE A 952 17.43 1.23 -10.83
CA PHE A 952 16.16 1.08 -10.14
C PHE A 952 15.87 2.31 -9.27
N GLY A 953 14.61 2.74 -9.21
CA GLY A 953 14.19 3.91 -8.46
C GLY A 953 14.16 5.20 -9.27
N GLN A 954 13.73 6.30 -8.65
CA GLN A 954 13.73 7.62 -9.27
C GLN A 954 15.11 8.29 -9.13
N ALA A 955 15.38 9.34 -9.95
CA ALA A 955 16.66 10.03 -9.92
C ALA A 955 16.83 10.84 -8.62
N PHE A 956 15.73 11.33 -8.07
CA PHE A 956 15.70 12.13 -6.85
C PHE A 956 14.33 12.06 -6.18
#